data_9b3696edf77344e8b646312919a37287
#
_entry.id   9b3696edf77344e8b646312919a37287
#
_cell.length_a   1.000
_cell.length_b   1.000
_cell.length_c   1.000
_cell.angle_alpha   90.00
_cell.angle_beta   90.00
_cell.angle_gamma   90.00
#
_symmetry.space_group_name_H-M   'P 1'
#
loop_
_entity.id
_entity.type
_entity.pdbx_description
1 polymer ?
#
loop_
_entity_poly.entity_id
_entity_poly.type
_entity_poly.pdbx_seq_one_letter_code
_entity_poly.pdbx_strand_id
1 'polypeptide(L)'
;MDKIIIKGARENNLKNIDIEIPKNKLVVMTGVSGSGKSSLAFDTIYAEGQRRYVESLSAYARQFLGNSTKPDVDVIEGLSPSISIDQKTTNKNPRSTVGTVTEIYDYLRLLFARVGIPYCPNHHIPITSQSIEEMTNRVLSLEENTKVMILSPIVKGEKGTFKDLFEKLRKEGYIRVKVDNEIKDLSEDIELEKNKKHNIEVIIDRLIIKEGIRSRLYSSLETSANLAKGKVIIDVIGGEPIVLSEEYACPYCNYSLEELEPRIFSFNAPYGACPDCKGLGVKYKIDVDLVIPDKNKSILEGAIKPINLDEESSIMYTELDTVAKHYNIDLNKKIKDLTKEELDIILYGTKEPLTFNYKSKNGNTRKTTSYYEGIITNLERRYIETKSTWIREWIEGYMTELTCPTCKGSRLKESVLNVLINNKNIYEVTCMSIDELKTFISNLKLTKEQEEISSSVVKEISSRLNFLNNVGLGYLSLSREAGTLSGGESQRIRLATQIGSRLTGVLYVLDEPSIGLHQRDNQKLINSLLEMRDLGNSLIVVEHDTDTMLQADYLIDIGPGAGEHGGTVVAAGTPKEVMDNPNSLTGKYLKGIERIEVPTKRRKGNKKYLEIKGAKENNLKNINVKIPLGTMTLITGVSGSGKSTLINEILYKALAQNIYGSKDKPGKYKEIKGLDNVDKVVQISQAPIGRTPRSNPATYTGVFDDIRDIFSETKEAKIRGYDKGRFSFNVKGGRCEACWGDGVKKIEMHFLPDVYVPCEVCNGTRYNSETLEIKYKDKNIYDVLNLRVDEAMEFFENHPKVLNKLKVLHDVGLGYVRLGQSAPTLSGGEAARVKLAKELQKKPTGKTVFILDEPTTGLHQDDIKKLLVILEKIVDNGDTVIIIEHNLDVIKVADYIIDLGPEGGNKGGTIVTTGTPEEVVNNPNSYTGKYLKQVL
;
A
#
# COMPACT_ATOMS: atom_id res chain seq x y z
N MET A 1 -3.50 -37.41 18.05
CA MET A 1 -2.66 -37.67 16.85
C MET A 1 -1.55 -36.66 16.83
N ASP A 2 -0.31 -37.07 16.89
CA ASP A 2 0.84 -36.18 16.93
C ASP A 2 1.39 -35.84 15.53
N LYS A 3 0.68 -36.29 14.49
CA LYS A 3 1.06 -36.09 13.08
C LYS A 3 -0.15 -35.70 12.23
N ILE A 4 0.13 -35.00 11.14
CA ILE A 4 -0.78 -34.80 10.01
C ILE A 4 -0.43 -35.91 9.01
N ILE A 5 -1.38 -36.74 8.62
CA ILE A 5 -1.18 -37.84 7.71
C ILE A 5 -1.89 -37.52 6.38
N ILE A 6 -1.12 -37.49 5.30
CA ILE A 6 -1.61 -37.18 3.96
C ILE A 6 -1.39 -38.41 3.10
N LYS A 7 -2.43 -38.86 2.36
CA LYS A 7 -2.32 -39.94 1.40
C LYS A 7 -2.95 -39.56 0.09
N GLY A 8 -2.24 -39.83 -0.99
CA GLY A 8 -2.75 -39.63 -2.33
C GLY A 8 -2.94 -38.17 -2.75
N ALA A 9 -2.04 -37.29 -2.39
CA ALA A 9 -2.12 -35.88 -2.82
C ALA A 9 -1.72 -35.77 -4.31
N ARG A 10 -2.65 -35.20 -5.12
CA ARG A 10 -2.51 -35.09 -6.59
C ARG A 10 -2.80 -33.70 -7.12
N GLU A 11 -2.91 -32.69 -6.24
CA GLU A 11 -3.22 -31.33 -6.64
C GLU A 11 -2.10 -30.77 -7.55
N ASN A 12 -2.49 -30.12 -8.65
CA ASN A 12 -1.59 -29.56 -9.68
C ASN A 12 -0.57 -30.58 -10.23
N ASN A 13 0.71 -30.46 -9.87
CA ASN A 13 1.78 -31.33 -10.34
C ASN A 13 2.19 -32.42 -9.33
N LEU A 14 1.48 -32.58 -8.21
CA LEU A 14 1.79 -33.59 -7.20
C LEU A 14 1.51 -35.01 -7.73
N LYS A 15 2.42 -35.90 -7.49
CA LYS A 15 2.41 -37.29 -7.99
C LYS A 15 2.01 -38.31 -6.91
N ASN A 16 0.73 -38.21 -6.46
CA ASN A 16 0.19 -39.14 -5.48
C ASN A 16 1.06 -39.22 -4.21
N ILE A 17 1.30 -38.05 -3.60
CA ILE A 17 2.19 -37.95 -2.44
C ILE A 17 1.53 -38.56 -1.19
N ASP A 18 2.27 -39.45 -0.52
CA ASP A 18 2.01 -39.92 0.82
C ASP A 18 3.07 -39.35 1.76
N ILE A 19 2.65 -38.65 2.83
CA ILE A 19 3.58 -38.05 3.78
C ILE A 19 2.95 -37.90 5.18
N GLU A 20 3.80 -38.05 6.20
CA GLU A 20 3.47 -37.77 7.60
C GLU A 20 4.25 -36.55 8.08
N ILE A 21 3.54 -35.57 8.57
CA ILE A 21 4.08 -34.28 9.03
C ILE A 21 3.89 -34.17 10.55
N PRO A 22 4.97 -33.98 11.35
CA PRO A 22 4.84 -33.86 12.79
C PRO A 22 4.09 -32.56 13.20
N LYS A 23 3.22 -32.66 14.19
CA LYS A 23 2.53 -31.52 14.79
C LYS A 23 3.39 -30.80 15.83
N ASN A 24 3.04 -29.56 16.14
CA ASN A 24 3.72 -28.69 17.13
C ASN A 24 5.23 -28.56 16.82
N LYS A 25 5.55 -28.48 15.54
CA LYS A 25 6.90 -28.37 14.99
C LYS A 25 6.96 -27.25 13.97
N LEU A 26 8.16 -26.71 13.79
CA LEU A 26 8.49 -25.85 12.66
C LEU A 26 8.90 -26.77 11.50
N VAL A 27 8.01 -26.96 10.54
CA VAL A 27 8.22 -27.75 9.34
C VAL A 27 8.51 -26.82 8.17
N VAL A 28 9.64 -27.00 7.50
CA VAL A 28 9.97 -26.23 6.30
C VAL A 28 9.83 -27.10 5.06
N MET A 29 9.08 -26.61 4.07
CA MET A 29 8.94 -27.19 2.73
C MET A 29 9.84 -26.45 1.76
N THR A 30 10.77 -27.13 1.15
CA THR A 30 11.76 -26.59 0.23
C THR A 30 11.81 -27.38 -1.09
N GLY A 31 12.64 -26.94 -2.04
CA GLY A 31 12.83 -27.55 -3.37
C GLY A 31 12.86 -26.50 -4.47
N VAL A 32 13.18 -26.89 -5.69
CA VAL A 32 13.26 -25.97 -6.83
C VAL A 32 11.93 -25.27 -7.14
N SER A 33 11.98 -24.11 -7.81
CA SER A 33 10.78 -23.39 -8.22
C SER A 33 9.91 -24.28 -9.12
N GLY A 34 8.58 -24.30 -8.87
CA GLY A 34 7.65 -25.17 -9.61
C GLY A 34 7.70 -26.66 -9.24
N SER A 35 8.39 -27.05 -8.16
CA SER A 35 8.43 -28.46 -7.72
C SER A 35 7.15 -28.99 -7.08
N GLY A 36 6.21 -28.10 -6.67
CA GLY A 36 4.94 -28.49 -6.04
C GLY A 36 4.83 -28.13 -4.55
N LYS A 37 5.76 -27.35 -3.99
CA LYS A 37 5.75 -26.90 -2.59
C LYS A 37 4.44 -26.22 -2.20
N SER A 38 4.08 -25.17 -2.95
CA SER A 38 2.86 -24.41 -2.69
C SER A 38 1.61 -25.25 -2.94
N SER A 39 1.64 -26.17 -3.91
CA SER A 39 0.54 -27.10 -4.17
C SER A 39 0.28 -28.01 -2.97
N LEU A 40 1.33 -28.51 -2.32
CA LEU A 40 1.16 -29.33 -1.11
C LEU A 40 0.76 -28.46 0.11
N ALA A 41 1.44 -27.35 0.35
CA ALA A 41 1.24 -26.53 1.54
C ALA A 41 -0.08 -25.77 1.51
N PHE A 42 -0.38 -25.06 0.40
CA PHE A 42 -1.55 -24.16 0.30
C PHE A 42 -2.73 -24.82 -0.40
N ASP A 43 -2.53 -25.39 -1.61
CA ASP A 43 -3.66 -25.91 -2.40
C ASP A 43 -4.18 -27.25 -1.85
N THR A 44 -3.39 -27.97 -1.04
CA THR A 44 -3.80 -29.24 -0.42
C THR A 44 -4.05 -29.09 1.09
N ILE A 45 -3.02 -28.83 1.90
CA ILE A 45 -3.11 -28.87 3.37
C ILE A 45 -3.96 -27.71 3.90
N TYR A 46 -3.63 -26.48 3.53
CA TYR A 46 -4.36 -25.30 3.98
C TYR A 46 -5.79 -25.30 3.44
N ALA A 47 -5.98 -25.59 2.15
CA ALA A 47 -7.30 -25.59 1.51
C ALA A 47 -8.25 -26.58 2.19
N GLU A 48 -7.77 -27.81 2.49
CA GLU A 48 -8.60 -28.80 3.21
C GLU A 48 -8.86 -28.38 4.66
N GLY A 49 -7.90 -27.81 5.36
CA GLY A 49 -8.07 -27.31 6.71
C GLY A 49 -9.11 -26.18 6.78
N GLN A 50 -9.04 -25.24 5.84
CA GLN A 50 -10.01 -24.15 5.70
C GLN A 50 -11.41 -24.68 5.34
N ARG A 51 -11.49 -25.62 4.38
CA ARG A 51 -12.76 -26.23 3.96
C ARG A 51 -13.47 -26.86 5.15
N ARG A 52 -12.79 -27.69 5.94
CA ARG A 52 -13.36 -28.34 7.14
C ARG A 52 -13.80 -27.31 8.17
N TYR A 53 -13.04 -26.24 8.37
CA TYR A 53 -13.41 -25.17 9.29
C TYR A 53 -14.70 -24.47 8.81
N VAL A 54 -14.78 -24.11 7.53
CA VAL A 54 -15.96 -23.46 6.93
C VAL A 54 -17.17 -24.37 6.98
N GLU A 55 -17.02 -25.69 6.74
CA GLU A 55 -18.10 -26.67 6.84
C GLU A 55 -18.65 -26.82 8.27
N SER A 56 -17.83 -26.56 9.29
CA SER A 56 -18.26 -26.58 10.69
C SER A 56 -19.13 -25.36 11.08
N LEU A 57 -19.14 -24.31 10.28
CA LEU A 57 -19.90 -23.09 10.52
C LEU A 57 -21.38 -23.24 10.13
N SER A 58 -22.22 -22.31 10.62
CA SER A 58 -23.64 -22.27 10.26
C SER A 58 -23.87 -22.09 8.75
N ALA A 59 -25.01 -22.57 8.22
CA ALA A 59 -25.38 -22.41 6.82
C ALA A 59 -25.35 -20.93 6.36
N TYR A 60 -25.73 -20.03 7.25
CA TYR A 60 -25.69 -18.58 6.99
C TYR A 60 -24.24 -18.07 6.81
N ALA A 61 -23.33 -18.44 7.71
CA ALA A 61 -21.92 -18.05 7.60
C ALA A 61 -21.26 -18.62 6.34
N ARG A 62 -21.60 -19.85 5.94
CA ARG A 62 -21.10 -20.49 4.71
C ARG A 62 -21.48 -19.74 3.44
N GLN A 63 -22.65 -19.10 3.38
CA GLN A 63 -23.05 -18.29 2.22
C GLN A 63 -22.11 -17.09 1.95
N PHE A 64 -21.51 -16.54 3.01
CA PHE A 64 -20.56 -15.41 2.89
C PHE A 64 -19.12 -15.83 2.63
N LEU A 65 -18.74 -17.05 3.03
CA LEU A 65 -17.35 -17.53 2.92
C LEU A 65 -17.07 -18.29 1.60
N GLY A 66 -18.11 -18.56 0.81
CA GLY A 66 -18.00 -19.29 -0.46
C GLY A 66 -17.79 -20.80 -0.27
N ASN A 67 -18.01 -21.56 -1.33
CA ASN A 67 -17.68 -23.00 -1.37
C ASN A 67 -16.23 -23.15 -1.80
N SER A 68 -15.35 -23.55 -0.90
CA SER A 68 -14.02 -24.02 -1.26
C SER A 68 -14.13 -25.40 -1.93
N THR A 69 -13.50 -25.56 -3.08
CA THR A 69 -13.39 -26.85 -3.77
C THR A 69 -12.56 -27.80 -2.92
N LYS A 70 -12.97 -29.06 -2.85
CA LYS A 70 -12.19 -30.11 -2.19
C LYS A 70 -10.89 -30.34 -2.98
N PRO A 71 -9.71 -30.29 -2.33
CA PRO A 71 -8.47 -30.60 -3.03
C PRO A 71 -8.43 -32.08 -3.47
N ASP A 72 -7.67 -32.36 -4.51
CA ASP A 72 -7.47 -33.73 -5.02
C ASP A 72 -6.50 -34.48 -4.11
N VAL A 73 -7.08 -35.13 -3.10
CA VAL A 73 -6.37 -35.90 -2.09
C VAL A 73 -7.28 -37.02 -1.59
N ASP A 74 -6.74 -38.19 -1.37
CA ASP A 74 -7.53 -39.34 -0.89
C ASP A 74 -7.89 -39.16 0.58
N VAL A 75 -6.91 -38.93 1.44
CA VAL A 75 -7.09 -38.80 2.88
C VAL A 75 -6.14 -37.73 3.46
N ILE A 76 -6.70 -36.85 4.33
CA ILE A 76 -5.91 -36.04 5.24
C ILE A 76 -6.47 -36.19 6.66
N GLU A 77 -5.64 -36.66 7.56
CA GLU A 77 -5.98 -36.83 8.97
C GLU A 77 -5.16 -35.89 9.86
N GLY A 78 -5.66 -35.59 11.04
CA GLY A 78 -4.93 -34.84 12.04
C GLY A 78 -4.85 -33.32 11.79
N LEU A 79 -5.58 -32.74 10.83
CA LEU A 79 -5.60 -31.30 10.62
C LEU A 79 -6.15 -30.52 11.81
N SER A 80 -5.49 -29.43 12.17
CA SER A 80 -5.99 -28.38 13.05
C SER A 80 -6.61 -27.25 12.21
N PRO A 81 -7.40 -26.33 12.81
CA PRO A 81 -7.81 -25.09 12.14
C PRO A 81 -6.60 -24.40 11.52
N SER A 82 -6.68 -24.06 10.23
CA SER A 82 -5.54 -23.56 9.48
C SER A 82 -5.68 -22.09 9.14
N ILE A 83 -4.56 -21.35 9.25
CA ILE A 83 -4.41 -19.94 8.88
C ILE A 83 -3.27 -19.82 7.88
N SER A 84 -3.52 -19.15 6.74
CA SER A 84 -2.48 -18.85 5.77
C SER A 84 -1.99 -17.42 5.91
N ILE A 85 -0.68 -17.24 5.70
CA ILE A 85 -0.02 -15.94 5.63
C ILE A 85 0.76 -15.90 4.31
N ASP A 86 0.09 -15.47 3.25
CA ASP A 86 0.62 -15.35 1.91
C ASP A 86 1.05 -13.94 1.55
N GLN A 87 1.72 -13.78 0.39
CA GLN A 87 2.21 -12.49 -0.09
C GLN A 87 1.17 -11.69 -0.90
N LYS A 88 0.09 -12.32 -1.36
CA LYS A 88 -0.72 -11.85 -2.49
C LYS A 88 -1.64 -10.65 -2.23
N THR A 89 -1.79 -10.15 -1.01
CA THR A 89 -2.78 -9.11 -0.73
C THR A 89 -2.18 -7.85 -0.16
N THR A 90 -1.78 -6.92 -1.01
CA THR A 90 -1.66 -5.52 -0.61
C THR A 90 -3.07 -4.90 -0.61
N ASN A 91 -3.53 -4.47 0.54
CA ASN A 91 -4.80 -3.75 0.66
C ASN A 91 -4.64 -2.38 -0.03
N LYS A 92 -5.32 -2.19 -1.16
CA LYS A 92 -5.28 -0.93 -1.94
C LYS A 92 -6.20 0.16 -1.41
N ASN A 93 -6.86 -0.07 -0.28
CA ASN A 93 -7.72 0.94 0.30
C ASN A 93 -6.86 2.12 0.83
N PRO A 94 -6.99 3.35 0.30
CA PRO A 94 -6.17 4.49 0.73
C PRO A 94 -6.42 4.92 2.18
N ARG A 95 -7.47 4.40 2.81
CA ARG A 95 -7.76 4.63 4.23
C ARG A 95 -7.09 3.64 5.17
N SER A 96 -6.52 2.56 4.63
CA SER A 96 -5.81 1.57 5.44
C SER A 96 -4.39 2.02 5.72
N THR A 97 -4.00 2.06 6.98
CA THR A 97 -2.64 2.36 7.46
C THR A 97 -2.07 1.19 8.24
N VAL A 98 -0.76 1.18 8.47
CA VAL A 98 -0.14 0.18 9.35
C VAL A 98 -0.85 0.14 10.70
N GLY A 99 -1.16 1.31 11.29
CA GLY A 99 -1.86 1.41 12.58
C GLY A 99 -3.24 0.77 12.58
N THR A 100 -4.02 0.90 11.49
CA THR A 100 -5.36 0.31 11.39
C THR A 100 -5.32 -1.19 11.11
N VAL A 101 -4.36 -1.65 10.30
CA VAL A 101 -4.21 -3.08 9.98
C VAL A 101 -3.73 -3.88 11.19
N THR A 102 -2.89 -3.27 12.05
CA THR A 102 -2.39 -3.87 13.29
C THR A 102 -3.32 -3.67 14.49
N GLU A 103 -4.42 -2.95 14.31
CA GLU A 103 -5.37 -2.54 15.35
C GLU A 103 -4.75 -1.64 16.46
N ILE A 104 -3.46 -1.30 16.35
CA ILE A 104 -2.79 -0.42 17.34
C ILE A 104 -3.45 0.96 17.35
N TYR A 105 -3.93 1.44 16.21
CA TYR A 105 -4.63 2.72 16.12
C TYR A 105 -5.91 2.76 16.96
N ASP A 106 -6.63 1.65 17.06
CA ASP A 106 -7.86 1.57 17.86
C ASP A 106 -7.54 1.66 19.36
N TYR A 107 -6.45 1.03 19.79
CA TYR A 107 -5.96 1.18 21.18
C TYR A 107 -5.42 2.59 21.45
N LEU A 108 -4.74 3.22 20.47
CA LEU A 108 -4.33 4.63 20.61
C LEU A 108 -5.53 5.57 20.73
N ARG A 109 -6.57 5.37 19.93
CA ARG A 109 -7.82 6.13 20.05
C ARG A 109 -8.44 6.01 21.46
N LEU A 110 -8.44 4.79 22.00
CA LEU A 110 -8.92 4.55 23.35
C LEU A 110 -8.02 5.23 24.39
N LEU A 111 -6.70 5.15 24.25
CA LEU A 111 -5.73 5.81 25.13
C LEU A 111 -5.94 7.33 25.14
N PHE A 112 -6.01 7.97 23.95
CA PHE A 112 -6.22 9.41 23.82
C PHE A 112 -7.58 9.85 24.37
N ALA A 113 -8.63 9.05 24.22
CA ALA A 113 -9.95 9.34 24.77
C ALA A 113 -9.97 9.27 26.30
N ARG A 114 -9.13 8.43 26.92
CA ARG A 114 -9.14 8.20 28.38
C ARG A 114 -8.17 9.07 29.18
N VAL A 115 -6.98 9.30 28.63
CA VAL A 115 -5.92 10.03 29.35
C VAL A 115 -5.41 11.27 28.60
N GLY A 116 -5.93 11.53 27.39
CA GLY A 116 -5.58 12.70 26.60
C GLY A 116 -6.13 13.99 27.24
N ILE A 117 -5.33 15.02 27.23
CA ILE A 117 -5.67 16.35 27.76
C ILE A 117 -5.94 17.26 26.56
N PRO A 118 -7.17 17.78 26.39
CA PRO A 118 -7.46 18.74 25.33
C PRO A 118 -6.90 20.12 25.68
N TYR A 119 -6.39 20.81 24.65
CA TYR A 119 -5.86 22.15 24.74
C TYR A 119 -6.64 23.12 23.86
N CYS A 120 -6.78 24.36 24.31
CA CYS A 120 -7.34 25.41 23.49
C CYS A 120 -6.33 25.83 22.40
N PRO A 121 -6.69 25.81 21.11
CA PRO A 121 -5.78 26.19 20.02
C PRO A 121 -5.37 27.66 20.06
N ASN A 122 -6.23 28.53 20.63
CA ASN A 122 -6.00 29.98 20.66
C ASN A 122 -5.17 30.41 21.87
N HIS A 123 -5.33 29.76 23.02
CA HIS A 123 -4.72 30.17 24.30
C HIS A 123 -3.66 29.17 24.80
N HIS A 124 -3.55 27.99 24.15
CA HIS A 124 -2.59 26.92 24.50
C HIS A 124 -2.66 26.46 25.97
N ILE A 125 -3.83 26.57 26.59
CA ILE A 125 -4.10 26.08 27.95
C ILE A 125 -4.85 24.78 27.91
N PRO A 126 -4.65 23.87 28.90
CA PRO A 126 -5.47 22.70 29.04
C PRO A 126 -6.92 23.10 29.36
N ILE A 127 -7.85 22.40 28.77
CA ILE A 127 -9.28 22.54 29.04
C ILE A 127 -9.79 21.26 29.67
N THR A 128 -10.51 21.41 30.80
CA THR A 128 -11.03 20.29 31.57
C THR A 128 -12.55 20.37 31.65
N SER A 129 -13.22 19.24 31.65
CA SER A 129 -14.61 19.15 32.08
C SER A 129 -14.64 19.03 33.61
N GLN A 130 -15.65 19.58 34.24
CA GLN A 130 -15.81 19.55 35.68
C GLN A 130 -17.21 19.07 36.02
N SER A 131 -17.34 18.08 36.89
CA SER A 131 -18.63 17.74 37.45
C SER A 131 -19.19 18.86 38.32
N ILE A 132 -20.50 18.93 38.51
CA ILE A 132 -21.12 19.92 39.39
C ILE A 132 -20.51 19.87 40.79
N GLU A 133 -20.14 18.69 41.27
CA GLU A 133 -19.49 18.52 42.56
C GLU A 133 -18.08 19.13 42.59
N GLU A 134 -17.28 18.91 41.56
CA GLU A 134 -15.97 19.55 41.42
C GLU A 134 -16.07 21.08 41.29
N MET A 135 -17.07 21.58 40.51
CA MET A 135 -17.37 23.00 40.43
C MET A 135 -17.73 23.58 41.81
N THR A 136 -18.55 22.82 42.56
CA THR A 136 -18.93 23.20 43.91
C THR A 136 -17.70 23.28 44.81
N ASN A 137 -16.85 22.28 44.83
CA ASN A 137 -15.62 22.25 45.63
C ASN A 137 -14.69 23.41 45.25
N ARG A 138 -14.56 23.71 43.97
CA ARG A 138 -13.72 24.81 43.47
C ARG A 138 -14.25 26.18 43.92
N VAL A 139 -15.55 26.38 43.92
CA VAL A 139 -16.13 27.66 44.39
C VAL A 139 -16.01 27.76 45.92
N LEU A 140 -16.16 26.67 46.64
CA LEU A 140 -15.97 26.62 48.10
C LEU A 140 -14.53 26.81 48.54
N SER A 141 -13.54 26.60 47.65
CA SER A 141 -12.13 26.90 47.91
C SER A 141 -11.76 28.37 47.89
N LEU A 142 -12.68 29.26 47.46
CA LEU A 142 -12.51 30.71 47.51
C LEU A 142 -12.48 31.17 48.99
N GLU A 143 -11.89 32.36 49.22
CA GLU A 143 -11.78 32.93 50.57
C GLU A 143 -13.17 33.09 51.23
N GLU A 144 -13.24 32.87 52.53
CA GLU A 144 -14.46 33.03 53.32
C GLU A 144 -14.94 34.45 53.24
N ASN A 145 -16.25 34.65 53.17
CA ASN A 145 -16.95 35.93 52.94
C ASN A 145 -16.84 36.55 51.50
N THR A 146 -16.24 35.81 50.58
CA THR A 146 -16.25 36.24 49.14
C THR A 146 -17.70 36.29 48.63
N LYS A 147 -18.08 37.40 47.99
CA LYS A 147 -19.38 37.55 47.33
C LYS A 147 -19.29 37.08 45.89
N VAL A 148 -20.14 36.11 45.50
CA VAL A 148 -20.20 35.55 44.15
C VAL A 148 -21.59 35.65 43.57
N MET A 149 -21.66 35.84 42.25
CA MET A 149 -22.90 35.68 41.46
C MET A 149 -22.71 34.47 40.55
N ILE A 150 -23.71 33.61 40.54
CA ILE A 150 -23.76 32.44 39.64
C ILE A 150 -24.54 32.86 38.40
N LEU A 151 -23.86 32.86 37.25
CA LEU A 151 -24.39 33.30 35.97
C LEU A 151 -24.48 32.12 34.99
N SER A 152 -25.58 32.08 34.26
CA SER A 152 -25.77 31.13 33.15
C SER A 152 -25.60 31.84 31.82
N PRO A 153 -24.50 31.60 31.03
CA PRO A 153 -24.26 32.26 29.76
C PRO A 153 -25.10 31.65 28.64
N ILE A 154 -26.18 32.30 28.24
CA ILE A 154 -27.11 31.77 27.22
C ILE A 154 -26.73 32.30 25.82
N VAL A 155 -26.29 33.55 25.72
CA VAL A 155 -25.92 34.17 24.44
C VAL A 155 -24.52 34.75 24.58
N LYS A 156 -23.62 34.42 23.62
CA LYS A 156 -22.26 34.93 23.62
C LYS A 156 -21.86 35.43 22.22
N GLY A 157 -21.78 36.75 22.09
CA GLY A 157 -21.31 37.39 20.86
C GLY A 157 -22.24 37.23 19.65
N GLU A 158 -23.53 37.06 19.85
CA GLU A 158 -24.52 36.90 18.78
C GLU A 158 -25.25 38.21 18.52
N LYS A 159 -25.68 38.42 17.28
CA LYS A 159 -26.46 39.57 16.86
C LYS A 159 -27.95 39.26 16.98
N GLY A 160 -28.73 40.16 17.52
CA GLY A 160 -30.19 40.01 17.65
C GLY A 160 -30.81 40.91 18.66
N THR A 161 -32.13 41.00 18.69
CA THR A 161 -32.91 41.75 19.71
C THR A 161 -33.28 40.91 20.91
N PHE A 162 -33.23 39.59 20.79
CA PHE A 162 -33.49 38.56 21.82
C PHE A 162 -34.79 38.73 22.64
N LYS A 163 -35.81 39.40 22.07
CA LYS A 163 -37.09 39.65 22.74
C LYS A 163 -37.78 38.34 23.18
N ASP A 164 -37.85 37.35 22.30
CA ASP A 164 -38.47 36.05 22.59
C ASP A 164 -37.72 35.32 23.72
N LEU A 165 -36.39 35.45 23.77
CA LEU A 165 -35.56 34.87 24.82
C LEU A 165 -35.89 35.51 26.19
N PHE A 166 -35.98 36.83 26.26
CA PHE A 166 -36.33 37.53 27.51
C PHE A 166 -37.72 37.17 27.97
N GLU A 167 -38.70 37.07 27.06
CA GLU A 167 -40.06 36.59 27.39
C GLU A 167 -40.06 35.16 27.93
N LYS A 168 -39.28 34.28 27.34
CA LYS A 168 -39.14 32.91 27.81
C LYS A 168 -38.57 32.85 29.22
N LEU A 169 -37.48 33.56 29.48
CA LEU A 169 -36.83 33.63 30.78
C LEU A 169 -37.75 34.18 31.85
N ARG A 170 -38.56 35.21 31.50
CA ARG A 170 -39.59 35.80 32.38
C ARG A 170 -40.68 34.77 32.75
N LYS A 171 -41.11 33.96 31.77
CA LYS A 171 -42.10 32.88 32.01
C LYS A 171 -41.53 31.76 32.88
N GLU A 172 -40.24 31.48 32.77
CA GLU A 172 -39.54 30.49 33.59
C GLU A 172 -39.20 30.98 35.01
N GLY A 173 -39.51 32.25 35.33
CA GLY A 173 -39.38 32.81 36.65
C GLY A 173 -38.04 33.46 36.99
N TYR A 174 -37.18 33.66 36.01
CA TYR A 174 -35.94 34.39 36.22
C TYR A 174 -36.21 35.88 36.36
N ILE A 175 -35.44 36.56 37.24
CA ILE A 175 -35.70 37.92 37.61
C ILE A 175 -34.71 38.90 36.92
N ARG A 176 -33.45 38.52 36.78
CA ARG A 176 -32.40 39.40 36.28
C ARG A 176 -31.47 38.72 35.30
N VAL A 177 -31.01 39.51 34.36
CA VAL A 177 -29.99 39.14 33.36
C VAL A 177 -28.85 40.15 33.38
N LYS A 178 -27.65 39.71 33.06
CA LYS A 178 -26.49 40.55 32.78
C LYS A 178 -26.34 40.63 31.27
N VAL A 179 -26.51 41.81 30.69
CA VAL A 179 -26.42 42.05 29.26
C VAL A 179 -25.25 42.99 29.03
N ASP A 180 -24.28 42.56 28.24
CA ASP A 180 -23.05 43.31 27.91
C ASP A 180 -22.38 43.92 29.17
N ASN A 181 -22.32 43.16 30.25
CA ASN A 181 -21.82 43.48 31.58
C ASN A 181 -22.74 44.42 32.46
N GLU A 182 -23.93 44.82 31.98
CA GLU A 182 -24.92 45.54 32.75
C GLU A 182 -26.00 44.63 33.31
N ILE A 183 -26.32 44.75 34.58
CA ILE A 183 -27.43 44.01 35.21
C ILE A 183 -28.75 44.69 34.88
N LYS A 184 -29.67 43.97 34.22
CA LYS A 184 -31.02 44.46 33.87
C LYS A 184 -32.07 43.57 34.51
N ASP A 185 -33.18 44.18 34.91
CA ASP A 185 -34.33 43.46 35.43
C ASP A 185 -35.23 42.97 34.30
N LEU A 186 -35.63 41.70 34.33
CA LEU A 186 -36.49 41.13 33.27
C LEU A 186 -37.94 41.65 33.33
N SER A 187 -38.35 42.35 34.41
CA SER A 187 -39.62 43.04 34.45
C SER A 187 -39.69 44.26 33.55
N GLU A 188 -38.54 44.84 33.21
CA GLU A 188 -38.43 45.98 32.32
C GLU A 188 -38.29 45.53 30.85
N ASP A 189 -38.68 46.45 29.91
CA ASP A 189 -38.48 46.17 28.49
C ASP A 189 -37.01 46.40 28.10
N ILE A 190 -36.32 45.27 27.77
CA ILE A 190 -34.91 45.30 27.38
C ILE A 190 -34.83 45.44 25.85
N GLU A 191 -34.46 46.62 25.37
CA GLU A 191 -34.25 46.83 23.94
C GLU A 191 -32.76 46.70 23.59
N LEU A 192 -32.46 45.83 22.61
CA LEU A 192 -31.09 45.57 22.12
C LEU A 192 -30.97 45.91 20.63
N GLU A 193 -29.81 46.42 20.23
CA GLU A 193 -29.51 46.75 18.85
C GLU A 193 -29.32 45.47 18.00
N LYS A 194 -30.17 45.28 16.98
CA LYS A 194 -30.21 44.08 16.10
C LYS A 194 -28.87 43.76 15.46
N ASN A 195 -28.06 44.75 15.14
CA ASN A 195 -26.81 44.57 14.39
C ASN A 195 -25.55 44.54 15.27
N LYS A 196 -25.68 44.74 16.56
CA LYS A 196 -24.59 44.65 17.54
C LYS A 196 -24.50 43.25 18.13
N LYS A 197 -23.30 42.81 18.47
CA LYS A 197 -23.09 41.54 19.18
C LYS A 197 -23.35 41.74 20.66
N HIS A 198 -24.15 40.87 21.23
CA HIS A 198 -24.55 40.92 22.63
C HIS A 198 -24.12 39.67 23.38
N ASN A 199 -23.80 39.81 24.66
CA ASN A 199 -23.62 38.75 25.62
C ASN A 199 -24.76 38.79 26.63
N ILE A 200 -25.46 37.67 26.84
CA ILE A 200 -26.60 37.61 27.77
C ILE A 200 -26.35 36.46 28.73
N GLU A 201 -26.26 36.78 30.01
CA GLU A 201 -26.06 35.85 31.10
C GLU A 201 -27.22 35.97 32.10
N VAL A 202 -27.83 34.83 32.44
CA VAL A 202 -28.92 34.82 33.44
C VAL A 202 -28.32 34.71 34.84
N ILE A 203 -28.74 35.61 35.75
CA ILE A 203 -28.34 35.56 37.17
C ILE A 203 -29.16 34.51 37.87
N ILE A 204 -28.54 33.38 38.21
CA ILE A 204 -29.22 32.27 38.89
C ILE A 204 -29.28 32.54 40.40
N ASP A 205 -28.15 32.89 41.01
CA ASP A 205 -28.10 33.14 42.44
C ASP A 205 -26.99 34.13 42.81
N ARG A 206 -27.09 34.72 44.00
CA ARG A 206 -26.07 35.59 44.62
C ARG A 206 -25.76 35.04 46.01
N LEU A 207 -24.53 34.64 46.21
CA LEU A 207 -24.12 33.95 47.42
C LEU A 207 -22.89 34.61 48.05
N ILE A 208 -22.76 34.37 49.36
CA ILE A 208 -21.54 34.71 50.11
C ILE A 208 -20.93 33.37 50.55
N ILE A 209 -19.68 33.14 50.25
CA ILE A 209 -18.97 31.90 50.61
C ILE A 209 -18.83 31.84 52.13
N LYS A 210 -19.49 30.89 52.77
CA LYS A 210 -19.48 30.62 54.19
C LYS A 210 -19.81 29.17 54.48
N GLU A 211 -19.52 28.73 55.72
CA GLU A 211 -19.84 27.38 56.16
C GLU A 211 -21.36 27.08 56.01
N GLY A 212 -21.71 25.89 55.54
CA GLY A 212 -23.12 25.44 55.35
C GLY A 212 -23.79 25.81 54.05
N ILE A 213 -23.11 26.52 53.12
CA ILE A 213 -23.73 26.98 51.82
C ILE A 213 -23.69 25.87 50.74
N ARG A 214 -23.00 24.75 50.94
CA ARG A 214 -22.74 23.72 49.93
C ARG A 214 -23.96 23.27 49.13
N SER A 215 -25.05 22.93 49.80
CA SER A 215 -26.28 22.42 49.14
C SER A 215 -26.91 23.46 48.22
N ARG A 216 -27.01 24.72 48.68
CA ARG A 216 -27.56 25.83 47.88
C ARG A 216 -26.65 26.15 46.69
N LEU A 217 -25.34 26.18 46.88
CA LEU A 217 -24.36 26.39 45.81
C LEU A 217 -24.47 25.29 44.79
N TYR A 218 -24.52 24.03 45.19
CA TYR A 218 -24.67 22.86 44.30
C TYR A 218 -25.92 23.01 43.40
N SER A 219 -27.09 23.26 44.01
CA SER A 219 -28.35 23.42 43.28
C SER A 219 -28.33 24.62 42.30
N SER A 220 -27.70 25.72 42.71
CA SER A 220 -27.58 26.89 41.84
C SER A 220 -26.64 26.66 40.67
N LEU A 221 -25.54 25.90 40.86
CA LEU A 221 -24.62 25.49 39.79
C LEU A 221 -25.31 24.53 38.84
N GLU A 222 -26.03 23.53 39.36
CA GLU A 222 -26.79 22.58 38.55
C GLU A 222 -27.87 23.28 37.70
N THR A 223 -28.61 24.22 38.28
CA THR A 223 -29.58 25.04 37.55
C THR A 223 -28.91 25.86 36.45
N SER A 224 -27.79 26.50 36.75
CA SER A 224 -27.02 27.28 35.77
C SER A 224 -26.49 26.39 34.62
N ALA A 225 -25.92 25.24 34.92
CA ALA A 225 -25.40 24.32 33.96
C ALA A 225 -26.51 23.79 33.04
N ASN A 226 -27.64 23.38 33.59
CA ASN A 226 -28.81 22.92 32.83
C ASN A 226 -29.30 23.96 31.84
N LEU A 227 -29.35 25.27 32.25
CA LEU A 227 -29.82 26.33 31.41
C LEU A 227 -28.86 26.71 30.29
N ALA A 228 -27.55 26.70 30.53
CA ALA A 228 -26.49 27.05 29.58
C ALA A 228 -25.73 25.87 29.02
N LYS A 229 -26.35 24.67 28.91
CA LYS A 229 -25.72 23.44 28.34
C LYS A 229 -24.36 23.15 28.95
N GLY A 230 -24.30 23.03 30.28
CA GLY A 230 -23.12 22.66 31.02
C GLY A 230 -22.16 23.83 31.35
N LYS A 231 -22.43 25.08 30.96
CA LYS A 231 -21.56 26.21 31.21
C LYS A 231 -22.06 27.06 32.37
N VAL A 232 -21.15 27.46 33.25
CA VAL A 232 -21.44 28.28 34.42
C VAL A 232 -20.36 29.37 34.57
N ILE A 233 -20.75 30.59 34.87
CA ILE A 233 -19.81 31.67 35.19
C ILE A 233 -20.00 32.05 36.65
N ILE A 234 -18.95 32.04 37.42
CA ILE A 234 -18.91 32.59 38.78
C ILE A 234 -18.29 33.98 38.71
N ASP A 235 -19.11 34.97 38.80
CA ASP A 235 -18.68 36.38 38.83
C ASP A 235 -18.32 36.75 40.28
N VAL A 236 -17.03 36.84 40.55
CA VAL A 236 -16.50 37.20 41.87
C VAL A 236 -16.50 38.71 42.01
N ILE A 237 -17.30 39.21 42.91
CA ILE A 237 -17.43 40.69 43.11
C ILE A 237 -16.11 41.25 43.61
N GLY A 238 -15.43 42.03 42.76
CA GLY A 238 -14.13 42.62 43.05
C GLY A 238 -12.93 41.75 42.59
N GLY A 239 -13.18 40.63 41.89
CA GLY A 239 -12.20 39.77 41.32
C GLY A 239 -12.48 39.42 39.84
N GLU A 240 -11.71 38.51 39.28
CA GLU A 240 -11.94 38.01 37.92
C GLU A 240 -13.04 36.91 37.90
N PRO A 241 -13.91 36.88 36.88
CA PRO A 241 -14.91 35.84 36.77
C PRO A 241 -14.27 34.48 36.49
N ILE A 242 -14.76 33.40 37.15
CA ILE A 242 -14.32 32.02 36.96
C ILE A 242 -15.34 31.35 36.05
N VAL A 243 -14.87 30.85 34.92
CA VAL A 243 -15.70 30.04 34.00
C VAL A 243 -15.52 28.57 34.32
N LEU A 244 -16.63 27.91 34.54
CA LEU A 244 -16.71 26.47 34.82
C LEU A 244 -17.55 25.82 33.73
N SER A 245 -17.25 24.56 33.36
CA SER A 245 -18.00 23.84 32.34
C SER A 245 -18.01 22.34 32.58
N GLU A 246 -19.17 21.73 32.38
CA GLU A 246 -19.28 20.25 32.29
C GLU A 246 -18.71 19.72 30.96
N GLU A 247 -18.65 20.56 29.93
CA GLU A 247 -17.99 20.28 28.66
C GLU A 247 -16.55 20.76 28.68
N TYR A 248 -15.70 20.17 27.82
CA TYR A 248 -14.34 20.65 27.60
C TYR A 248 -14.37 22.01 26.89
N ALA A 249 -14.38 23.08 27.61
CA ALA A 249 -14.49 24.43 27.05
C ALA A 249 -13.37 25.38 27.55
N CYS A 250 -12.90 26.24 26.64
CA CYS A 250 -11.91 27.23 26.99
C CYS A 250 -12.58 28.37 27.79
N PRO A 251 -12.03 28.77 28.94
CA PRO A 251 -12.60 29.89 29.70
C PRO A 251 -12.50 31.25 29.03
N TYR A 252 -11.55 31.43 28.09
CA TYR A 252 -11.25 32.71 27.46
C TYR A 252 -11.84 32.89 26.06
N CYS A 253 -12.23 31.83 25.37
CA CYS A 253 -12.84 31.91 24.05
C CYS A 253 -13.99 30.92 23.87
N ASN A 254 -14.64 30.94 22.69
CA ASN A 254 -15.77 30.06 22.41
C ASN A 254 -15.34 28.63 21.97
N TYR A 255 -14.05 28.29 22.11
CA TYR A 255 -13.59 26.94 21.75
C TYR A 255 -14.09 25.95 22.80
N SER A 256 -14.84 24.96 22.33
CA SER A 256 -15.26 23.81 23.12
C SER A 256 -15.02 22.54 22.32
N LEU A 257 -14.65 21.48 22.99
CA LEU A 257 -14.56 20.14 22.42
C LEU A 257 -15.78 19.36 22.93
N GLU A 258 -16.49 18.72 22.00
CA GLU A 258 -17.49 17.72 22.35
C GLU A 258 -16.83 16.57 23.14
N GLU A 259 -17.58 15.65 23.69
CA GLU A 259 -17.08 14.54 24.51
C GLU A 259 -15.81 13.88 23.94
N LEU A 260 -14.84 13.59 24.83
CA LEU A 260 -13.63 12.82 24.51
C LEU A 260 -13.96 11.34 24.37
N GLU A 261 -14.49 10.96 23.21
CA GLU A 261 -14.77 9.57 22.87
C GLU A 261 -13.81 9.02 21.81
N PRO A 262 -13.54 7.70 21.78
CA PRO A 262 -12.68 7.10 20.75
C PRO A 262 -13.11 7.38 19.31
N ARG A 263 -14.41 7.65 19.06
CA ARG A 263 -14.94 7.96 17.72
C ARG A 263 -14.43 9.26 17.11
N ILE A 264 -14.10 10.29 17.94
CA ILE A 264 -13.57 11.56 17.43
C ILE A 264 -12.15 11.44 16.89
N PHE A 265 -11.39 10.44 17.34
CA PHE A 265 -10.05 10.15 16.85
C PHE A 265 -10.05 9.26 15.59
N SER A 266 -11.22 8.89 15.05
CA SER A 266 -11.31 8.07 13.85
C SER A 266 -11.34 8.95 12.59
N PHE A 267 -10.36 8.80 11.73
CA PHE A 267 -10.38 9.43 10.41
C PHE A 267 -11.32 8.71 9.40
N ASN A 268 -11.87 7.54 9.76
CA ASN A 268 -12.85 6.81 8.98
C ASN A 268 -14.31 7.19 9.33
N ALA A 269 -14.49 7.95 10.41
CA ALA A 269 -15.80 8.40 10.86
C ALA A 269 -15.97 9.91 10.66
N PRO A 270 -17.15 10.42 10.28
CA PRO A 270 -17.39 11.85 10.03
C PRO A 270 -17.10 12.75 11.22
N TYR A 271 -17.16 12.20 12.43
CA TYR A 271 -16.91 12.92 13.68
C TYR A 271 -15.46 13.39 13.81
N GLY A 272 -14.48 12.54 13.42
CA GLY A 272 -13.05 12.84 13.54
C GLY A 272 -12.37 13.19 12.22
N ALA A 273 -12.93 12.77 11.09
CA ALA A 273 -12.33 12.95 9.78
C ALA A 273 -12.24 14.45 9.39
N CYS A 274 -11.13 14.83 8.79
CA CYS A 274 -11.00 16.14 8.15
C CYS A 274 -12.14 16.35 7.15
N PRO A 275 -12.91 17.44 7.24
CA PRO A 275 -14.08 17.67 6.37
C PRO A 275 -13.69 17.83 4.90
N ASP A 276 -12.49 18.32 4.65
CA ASP A 276 -11.99 18.67 3.33
C ASP A 276 -11.52 17.44 2.53
N CYS A 277 -10.70 16.55 3.10
CA CYS A 277 -10.25 15.31 2.48
C CYS A 277 -11.05 14.06 2.90
N LYS A 278 -12.06 14.22 3.76
CA LYS A 278 -12.89 13.12 4.28
C LYS A 278 -12.07 11.96 4.86
N GLY A 279 -10.96 12.28 5.54
CA GLY A 279 -10.08 11.31 6.19
C GLY A 279 -9.03 10.65 5.29
N LEU A 280 -8.86 11.11 4.05
CA LEU A 280 -7.84 10.58 3.14
C LEU A 280 -6.44 11.13 3.43
N GLY A 281 -6.33 12.35 3.97
CA GLY A 281 -5.05 13.03 4.19
C GLY A 281 -4.48 13.69 2.93
N VAL A 282 -5.01 13.34 1.77
CA VAL A 282 -4.57 13.81 0.45
C VAL A 282 -5.76 14.25 -0.38
N LYS A 283 -5.49 15.03 -1.40
CA LYS A 283 -6.43 15.43 -2.46
C LYS A 283 -5.82 15.15 -3.82
N TYR A 284 -6.62 14.58 -4.69
CA TYR A 284 -6.25 14.44 -6.09
C TYR A 284 -6.65 15.72 -6.83
N LYS A 285 -5.70 16.33 -7.50
CA LYS A 285 -5.92 17.53 -8.30
C LYS A 285 -5.32 17.34 -9.69
N ILE A 286 -6.00 17.88 -10.70
CA ILE A 286 -5.44 17.89 -12.05
C ILE A 286 -4.13 18.70 -12.03
N ASP A 287 -3.05 18.07 -12.50
CA ASP A 287 -1.72 18.67 -12.59
C ASP A 287 -1.53 19.29 -13.97
N VAL A 288 -1.30 20.60 -14.02
CA VAL A 288 -1.06 21.33 -15.26
C VAL A 288 0.14 20.79 -16.03
N ASP A 289 1.19 20.34 -15.36
CA ASP A 289 2.39 19.77 -16.00
C ASP A 289 2.12 18.39 -16.60
N LEU A 290 1.14 17.64 -16.09
CA LEU A 290 0.67 16.39 -16.70
C LEU A 290 -0.26 16.64 -17.89
N VAL A 291 -1.05 17.70 -17.82
CA VAL A 291 -1.93 18.14 -18.93
C VAL A 291 -1.09 18.73 -20.06
N ILE A 292 -0.05 19.50 -19.74
CA ILE A 292 0.89 20.15 -20.68
C ILE A 292 2.33 19.70 -20.38
N PRO A 293 2.71 18.50 -20.81
CA PRO A 293 4.04 17.95 -20.48
C PRO A 293 5.19 18.62 -21.27
N ASP A 294 4.91 19.19 -22.43
CA ASP A 294 5.90 19.85 -23.28
C ASP A 294 5.47 21.28 -23.62
N LYS A 295 6.05 22.23 -22.90
CA LYS A 295 5.79 23.67 -23.08
C LYS A 295 6.47 24.27 -24.33
N ASN A 296 7.30 23.51 -25.04
CA ASN A 296 7.93 23.94 -26.30
C ASN A 296 7.05 23.67 -27.52
N LYS A 297 5.94 22.94 -27.36
CA LYS A 297 4.92 22.71 -28.37
C LYS A 297 3.83 23.76 -28.29
N SER A 298 3.19 24.00 -29.46
CA SER A 298 1.96 24.76 -29.55
C SER A 298 0.74 23.89 -29.22
N ILE A 299 -0.40 24.52 -29.00
CA ILE A 299 -1.66 23.81 -28.77
C ILE A 299 -2.03 22.92 -29.94
N LEU A 300 -1.85 23.43 -31.17
CA LEU A 300 -2.14 22.69 -32.42
C LEU A 300 -1.12 21.55 -32.66
N GLU A 301 0.10 21.63 -32.13
CA GLU A 301 1.06 20.53 -32.11
C GLU A 301 0.80 19.48 -31.02
N GLY A 302 -0.32 19.57 -30.32
CA GLY A 302 -0.72 18.62 -29.29
C GLY A 302 0.01 18.80 -27.96
N ALA A 303 0.31 20.05 -27.57
CA ALA A 303 0.87 20.34 -26.24
C ALA A 303 -0.07 19.94 -25.12
N ILE A 304 -1.38 20.03 -25.32
CA ILE A 304 -2.42 19.71 -24.32
C ILE A 304 -2.93 18.29 -24.56
N LYS A 305 -2.47 17.35 -23.75
CA LYS A 305 -2.71 15.92 -23.95
C LYS A 305 -4.16 15.44 -23.86
N PRO A 306 -5.03 15.99 -22.97
CA PRO A 306 -6.43 15.56 -22.89
C PRO A 306 -7.28 15.93 -24.11
N ILE A 307 -6.79 16.80 -24.98
CA ILE A 307 -7.53 17.22 -26.17
C ILE A 307 -7.06 16.41 -27.39
N ASN A 308 -8.02 15.77 -28.07
CA ASN A 308 -7.76 15.22 -29.40
C ASN A 308 -8.07 16.29 -30.43
N LEU A 309 -7.04 16.79 -31.10
CA LEU A 309 -7.13 17.83 -32.13
C LEU A 309 -7.22 17.25 -33.55
N ASP A 310 -7.09 15.93 -33.72
CA ASP A 310 -7.08 15.26 -35.03
C ASP A 310 -8.46 15.26 -35.73
N GLU A 311 -9.52 15.63 -35.03
CA GLU A 311 -10.86 15.78 -35.57
C GLU A 311 -11.33 17.24 -35.45
N GLU A 312 -11.38 17.97 -36.55
CA GLU A 312 -12.00 19.33 -36.67
C GLU A 312 -13.47 19.34 -36.21
N SER A 313 -14.12 18.19 -36.17
CA SER A 313 -15.49 18.00 -35.66
C SER A 313 -15.58 17.81 -34.15
N SER A 314 -14.47 17.83 -33.41
CA SER A 314 -14.44 17.71 -31.95
C SER A 314 -15.10 18.92 -31.29
N ILE A 315 -16.02 18.69 -30.36
CA ILE A 315 -16.66 19.74 -29.55
C ILE A 315 -15.61 20.61 -28.85
N MET A 316 -14.62 19.98 -28.27
CA MET A 316 -13.55 20.68 -27.54
C MET A 316 -12.66 21.54 -28.46
N TYR A 317 -12.42 21.10 -29.73
CA TYR A 317 -11.69 21.89 -30.69
C TYR A 317 -12.49 23.13 -31.10
N THR A 318 -13.81 22.98 -31.37
CA THR A 318 -14.69 24.09 -31.73
C THR A 318 -14.79 25.13 -30.58
N GLU A 319 -14.87 24.68 -29.36
CA GLU A 319 -14.88 25.57 -28.20
C GLU A 319 -13.58 26.34 -28.07
N LEU A 320 -12.44 25.63 -28.15
CA LEU A 320 -11.11 26.21 -28.04
C LEU A 320 -10.82 27.21 -29.17
N ASP A 321 -11.17 26.87 -30.40
CA ASP A 321 -11.03 27.77 -31.59
C ASP A 321 -11.88 29.06 -31.45
N THR A 322 -13.10 28.91 -30.93
CA THR A 322 -13.98 30.03 -30.67
C THR A 322 -13.42 30.97 -29.60
N VAL A 323 -12.91 30.39 -28.49
CA VAL A 323 -12.23 31.13 -27.41
C VAL A 323 -10.97 31.82 -27.91
N ALA A 324 -10.15 31.12 -28.68
CA ALA A 324 -8.92 31.67 -29.26
C ALA A 324 -9.19 32.89 -30.17
N LYS A 325 -10.22 32.78 -31.01
CA LYS A 325 -10.64 33.89 -31.87
C LYS A 325 -11.18 35.07 -31.08
N HIS A 326 -11.96 34.83 -30.04
CA HIS A 326 -12.55 35.90 -29.23
C HIS A 326 -11.51 36.70 -28.43
N TYR A 327 -10.56 35.99 -27.81
CA TYR A 327 -9.52 36.61 -26.98
C TYR A 327 -8.23 36.89 -27.75
N ASN A 328 -8.22 36.69 -29.10
CA ASN A 328 -7.06 36.89 -29.97
C ASN A 328 -5.83 36.08 -29.55
N ILE A 329 -6.04 34.83 -29.11
CA ILE A 329 -4.98 33.88 -28.71
C ILE A 329 -4.51 33.11 -29.93
N ASP A 330 -3.20 33.15 -30.20
CA ASP A 330 -2.63 32.37 -31.30
C ASP A 330 -2.32 30.92 -30.83
N LEU A 331 -3.13 29.96 -31.31
CA LEU A 331 -2.99 28.55 -31.01
C LEU A 331 -1.70 27.89 -31.56
N ASN A 332 -1.02 28.52 -32.51
CA ASN A 332 0.28 28.09 -33.04
C ASN A 332 1.46 28.53 -32.18
N LYS A 333 1.22 29.46 -31.25
CA LYS A 333 2.25 29.95 -30.33
C LYS A 333 2.62 28.86 -29.33
N LYS A 334 3.91 28.72 -29.05
CA LYS A 334 4.35 27.73 -28.04
C LYS A 334 3.79 28.08 -26.66
N ILE A 335 3.42 27.06 -25.88
CA ILE A 335 2.84 27.27 -24.53
C ILE A 335 3.71 28.17 -23.65
N LYS A 336 5.03 28.03 -23.70
CA LYS A 336 5.95 28.89 -22.93
C LYS A 336 5.92 30.37 -23.32
N ASP A 337 5.46 30.68 -24.53
CA ASP A 337 5.42 32.04 -25.09
C ASP A 337 4.02 32.68 -24.94
N LEU A 338 3.02 31.91 -24.48
CA LEU A 338 1.70 32.43 -24.08
C LEU A 338 1.81 33.23 -22.78
N THR A 339 1.00 34.25 -22.66
CA THR A 339 0.87 34.97 -21.38
C THR A 339 0.15 34.11 -20.37
N LYS A 340 0.31 34.41 -19.08
CA LYS A 340 -0.39 33.72 -18.01
C LYS A 340 -1.91 33.84 -18.16
N GLU A 341 -2.42 35.01 -18.56
CA GLU A 341 -3.83 35.28 -18.77
C GLU A 341 -4.40 34.46 -19.92
N GLU A 342 -3.69 34.37 -21.07
CA GLU A 342 -4.07 33.53 -22.20
C GLU A 342 -4.15 32.05 -21.80
N LEU A 343 -3.16 31.58 -21.05
CA LEU A 343 -3.13 30.20 -20.58
C LEU A 343 -4.21 29.90 -19.54
N ASP A 344 -4.47 30.85 -18.62
CA ASP A 344 -5.52 30.68 -17.60
C ASP A 344 -6.93 30.61 -18.23
N ILE A 345 -7.20 31.39 -19.26
CA ILE A 345 -8.47 31.32 -20.02
C ILE A 345 -8.64 29.92 -20.66
N ILE A 346 -7.60 29.38 -21.28
CA ILE A 346 -7.63 28.06 -21.91
C ILE A 346 -7.85 26.95 -20.86
N LEU A 347 -7.16 27.04 -19.74
CA LEU A 347 -7.17 26.00 -18.70
C LEU A 347 -8.39 26.06 -17.77
N TYR A 348 -8.82 27.26 -17.36
CA TYR A 348 -9.83 27.44 -16.32
C TYR A 348 -11.13 28.08 -16.80
N GLY A 349 -11.18 28.54 -18.06
CA GLY A 349 -12.40 29.03 -18.69
C GLY A 349 -12.58 30.55 -18.73
N THR A 350 -13.72 30.98 -19.28
CA THR A 350 -14.05 32.38 -19.52
C THR A 350 -14.98 32.97 -18.45
N LYS A 351 -14.87 34.27 -18.22
CA LYS A 351 -15.75 35.02 -17.29
C LYS A 351 -17.03 35.52 -17.95
N GLU A 352 -17.11 35.45 -19.26
CA GLU A 352 -18.25 35.88 -20.05
C GLU A 352 -18.75 34.75 -20.96
N PRO A 353 -20.05 34.75 -21.30
CA PRO A 353 -20.60 33.71 -22.18
C PRO A 353 -20.21 33.96 -23.64
N LEU A 354 -19.81 32.91 -24.34
CA LEU A 354 -19.47 32.92 -25.77
C LEU A 354 -20.48 32.09 -26.55
N THR A 355 -20.64 32.42 -27.86
CA THR A 355 -21.53 31.66 -28.75
C THR A 355 -20.72 30.65 -29.54
N PHE A 356 -20.95 29.38 -29.29
CA PHE A 356 -20.29 28.27 -29.98
C PHE A 356 -21.16 27.75 -31.13
N ASN A 357 -20.53 27.51 -32.28
CA ASN A 357 -21.17 26.98 -33.47
C ASN A 357 -20.71 25.54 -33.72
N TYR A 358 -21.43 24.57 -33.16
CA TYR A 358 -21.10 23.17 -33.36
C TYR A 358 -21.60 22.64 -34.70
N LYS A 359 -20.70 21.99 -35.46
CA LYS A 359 -21.05 21.29 -36.70
C LYS A 359 -21.06 19.79 -36.46
N SER A 360 -22.18 19.13 -36.70
CA SER A 360 -22.30 17.67 -36.71
C SER A 360 -21.64 17.06 -37.95
N LYS A 361 -21.16 15.81 -37.86
CA LYS A 361 -20.67 15.03 -39.02
C LYS A 361 -21.70 14.97 -40.16
N ASN A 362 -22.99 15.16 -39.88
CA ASN A 362 -24.09 15.17 -40.83
C ASN A 362 -24.43 16.59 -41.39
N GLY A 363 -23.59 17.59 -41.12
CA GLY A 363 -23.78 18.95 -41.66
C GLY A 363 -24.72 19.86 -40.87
N ASN A 364 -25.40 19.36 -39.82
CA ASN A 364 -26.27 20.19 -39.01
C ASN A 364 -25.44 21.10 -38.09
N THR A 365 -25.80 22.39 -38.05
CA THR A 365 -25.18 23.37 -37.18
C THR A 365 -26.06 23.69 -35.98
N ARG A 366 -25.50 23.65 -34.78
CA ARG A 366 -26.17 24.06 -33.54
C ARG A 366 -25.41 25.23 -32.92
N LYS A 367 -26.12 26.30 -32.61
CA LYS A 367 -25.60 27.47 -31.89
C LYS A 367 -25.98 27.35 -30.42
N THR A 368 -25.01 27.51 -29.55
CA THR A 368 -25.23 27.51 -28.07
C THR A 368 -24.41 28.63 -27.46
N THR A 369 -25.04 29.46 -26.61
CA THR A 369 -24.31 30.47 -25.84
C THR A 369 -24.09 29.97 -24.42
N SER A 370 -22.84 29.83 -24.01
CA SER A 370 -22.45 29.35 -22.69
C SER A 370 -21.05 29.85 -22.30
N TYR A 371 -20.72 29.72 -21.06
CA TYR A 371 -19.33 29.94 -20.62
C TYR A 371 -18.43 28.79 -21.11
N TYR A 372 -17.23 29.15 -21.57
CA TYR A 372 -16.20 28.13 -21.79
C TYR A 372 -15.67 27.66 -20.43
N GLU A 373 -15.79 26.40 -20.18
CA GLU A 373 -15.49 25.82 -18.86
C GLU A 373 -13.99 25.75 -18.59
N GLY A 374 -13.17 25.67 -19.62
CA GLY A 374 -11.74 25.41 -19.51
C GLY A 374 -11.41 23.92 -19.35
N ILE A 375 -10.20 23.56 -19.70
CA ILE A 375 -9.78 22.15 -19.81
C ILE A 375 -9.71 21.48 -18.44
N ILE A 376 -9.10 22.14 -17.48
CA ILE A 376 -8.93 21.59 -16.10
C ILE A 376 -10.29 21.48 -15.42
N THR A 377 -11.09 22.51 -15.46
CA THR A 377 -12.44 22.54 -14.85
C THR A 377 -13.33 21.46 -15.47
N ASN A 378 -13.24 21.26 -16.79
CA ASN A 378 -13.97 20.20 -17.50
C ASN A 378 -13.52 18.80 -17.03
N LEU A 379 -12.22 18.56 -16.90
CA LEU A 379 -11.71 17.28 -16.40
C LEU A 379 -12.14 17.03 -14.96
N GLU A 380 -12.06 18.02 -14.08
CA GLU A 380 -12.50 17.91 -12.67
C GLU A 380 -14.00 17.59 -12.57
N ARG A 381 -14.86 18.31 -13.31
CA ARG A 381 -16.29 18.01 -13.35
C ARG A 381 -16.57 16.60 -13.89
N ARG A 382 -15.95 16.23 -15.02
CA ARG A 382 -16.12 14.89 -15.60
C ARG A 382 -15.65 13.78 -14.68
N TYR A 383 -14.60 13.99 -13.89
CA TYR A 383 -14.14 13.04 -12.90
C TYR A 383 -15.20 12.73 -11.84
N ILE A 384 -15.93 13.76 -11.40
CA ILE A 384 -17.00 13.65 -10.41
C ILE A 384 -18.26 13.00 -10.99
N GLU A 385 -18.67 13.42 -12.19
CA GLU A 385 -19.95 13.04 -12.80
C GLU A 385 -19.92 11.69 -13.52
N THR A 386 -18.74 11.23 -13.99
CA THR A 386 -18.65 10.01 -14.80
C THR A 386 -18.97 8.75 -14.00
N LYS A 387 -19.78 7.88 -14.62
CA LYS A 387 -20.03 6.50 -14.15
C LYS A 387 -19.09 5.48 -14.82
N SER A 388 -18.32 5.90 -15.83
CA SER A 388 -17.39 5.04 -16.55
C SER A 388 -16.06 4.94 -15.79
N THR A 389 -15.68 3.74 -15.40
CA THR A 389 -14.40 3.44 -14.77
C THR A 389 -13.22 3.80 -15.67
N TRP A 390 -13.33 3.53 -16.98
CA TRP A 390 -12.30 3.86 -17.95
C TRP A 390 -12.05 5.38 -18.08
N ILE A 391 -13.12 6.21 -18.15
CA ILE A 391 -12.97 7.67 -18.17
C ILE A 391 -12.35 8.17 -16.88
N ARG A 392 -12.73 7.62 -15.73
CA ARG A 392 -12.18 7.99 -14.44
C ARG A 392 -10.69 7.68 -14.37
N GLU A 393 -10.27 6.46 -14.71
CA GLU A 393 -8.87 6.05 -14.76
C GLU A 393 -8.05 6.88 -15.77
N TRP A 394 -8.64 7.25 -16.90
CA TRP A 394 -8.02 8.12 -17.89
C TRP A 394 -7.76 9.52 -17.32
N ILE A 395 -8.73 10.11 -16.60
CA ILE A 395 -8.55 11.42 -15.95
C ILE A 395 -7.55 11.33 -14.79
N GLU A 396 -7.57 10.26 -14.02
CA GLU A 396 -6.59 10.00 -12.94
C GLU A 396 -5.14 10.03 -13.46
N GLY A 397 -4.92 9.64 -14.72
CA GLY A 397 -3.62 9.79 -15.39
C GLY A 397 -3.11 11.23 -15.55
N TYR A 398 -3.95 12.24 -15.30
CA TYR A 398 -3.61 13.67 -15.29
C TYR A 398 -3.69 14.29 -13.90
N MET A 399 -3.91 13.47 -12.85
CA MET A 399 -3.99 13.94 -11.48
C MET A 399 -2.69 13.67 -10.72
N THR A 400 -2.35 14.58 -9.83
CA THR A 400 -1.28 14.42 -8.85
C THR A 400 -1.90 14.43 -7.45
N GLU A 401 -1.37 13.56 -6.62
CA GLU A 401 -1.72 13.50 -5.21
C GLU A 401 -1.02 14.62 -4.46
N LEU A 402 -1.81 15.47 -3.82
CA LEU A 402 -1.33 16.57 -2.99
C LEU A 402 -1.74 16.36 -1.55
N THR A 403 -0.84 16.61 -0.62
CA THR A 403 -1.19 16.64 0.81
C THR A 403 -2.35 17.60 1.05
N CYS A 404 -3.37 17.17 1.77
CA CYS A 404 -4.53 18.01 2.07
C CYS A 404 -4.09 19.31 2.77
N PRO A 405 -4.42 20.50 2.24
CA PRO A 405 -3.96 21.77 2.82
C PRO A 405 -4.55 22.04 4.20
N THR A 406 -5.74 21.53 4.47
CA THR A 406 -6.45 21.73 5.75
C THR A 406 -5.85 20.90 6.87
N CYS A 407 -5.74 19.58 6.68
CA CYS A 407 -5.23 18.70 7.73
C CYS A 407 -3.74 18.42 7.62
N LYS A 408 -3.05 18.89 6.59
CA LYS A 408 -1.62 18.68 6.36
C LYS A 408 -1.20 17.21 6.46
N GLY A 409 -2.07 16.30 5.99
CA GLY A 409 -1.83 14.86 6.01
C GLY A 409 -2.31 14.12 7.27
N SER A 410 -2.74 14.82 8.31
CA SER A 410 -3.18 14.18 9.57
C SER A 410 -4.48 13.39 9.46
N ARG A 411 -5.28 13.60 8.40
CA ARG A 411 -6.58 12.95 8.16
C ARG A 411 -7.69 13.36 9.14
N LEU A 412 -7.35 14.04 10.23
CA LEU A 412 -8.23 14.40 11.34
C LEU A 412 -8.60 15.87 11.33
N LYS A 413 -9.67 16.21 12.04
CA LYS A 413 -10.05 17.60 12.35
C LYS A 413 -9.00 18.25 13.25
N GLU A 414 -8.81 19.55 13.13
CA GLU A 414 -7.89 20.31 13.96
C GLU A 414 -8.21 20.22 15.46
N SER A 415 -9.49 20.21 15.81
CA SER A 415 -9.93 20.06 17.20
C SER A 415 -9.43 18.79 17.87
N VAL A 416 -9.34 17.69 17.12
CA VAL A 416 -8.84 16.41 17.60
C VAL A 416 -7.33 16.44 17.82
N LEU A 417 -6.60 17.16 16.97
CA LEU A 417 -5.14 17.32 17.07
C LEU A 417 -4.70 18.14 18.28
N ASN A 418 -5.62 18.88 18.91
CA ASN A 418 -5.36 19.63 20.12
C ASN A 418 -5.50 18.80 21.42
N VAL A 419 -5.79 17.50 21.29
CA VAL A 419 -5.74 16.57 22.43
C VAL A 419 -4.36 15.95 22.50
N LEU A 420 -3.67 16.14 23.61
CA LEU A 420 -2.26 15.76 23.79
C LEU A 420 -2.07 14.74 24.91
N ILE A 421 -1.11 13.83 24.69
CA ILE A 421 -0.50 13.00 25.73
C ILE A 421 1.00 13.28 25.68
N ASN A 422 1.59 13.67 26.82
CA ASN A 422 3.01 14.05 26.88
C ASN A 422 3.43 15.03 25.77
N ASN A 423 2.61 16.06 25.51
CA ASN A 423 2.80 17.10 24.49
C ASN A 423 2.80 16.58 23.04
N LYS A 424 2.22 15.42 22.78
CA LYS A 424 2.09 14.85 21.45
C LYS A 424 0.63 14.53 21.15
N ASN A 425 0.17 14.90 19.96
CA ASN A 425 -1.15 14.51 19.46
C ASN A 425 -1.10 13.11 18.83
N ILE A 426 -2.28 12.54 18.56
CA ILE A 426 -2.39 11.18 18.03
C ILE A 426 -1.70 11.03 16.65
N TYR A 427 -1.72 12.06 15.80
CA TYR A 427 -1.07 12.02 14.50
C TYR A 427 0.45 12.00 14.63
N GLU A 428 1.02 12.88 15.47
CA GLU A 428 2.46 12.89 15.75
C GLU A 428 2.93 11.55 16.32
N VAL A 429 2.14 10.94 17.21
CA VAL A 429 2.42 9.62 17.76
C VAL A 429 2.39 8.53 16.68
N THR A 430 1.43 8.58 15.75
CA THR A 430 1.38 7.61 14.63
C THR A 430 2.46 7.82 13.58
N CYS A 431 3.03 9.02 13.47
CA CYS A 431 4.16 9.32 12.58
C CYS A 431 5.52 8.83 13.12
N MET A 432 5.61 8.52 14.40
CA MET A 432 6.81 7.91 14.97
C MET A 432 7.06 6.53 14.35
N SER A 433 8.33 6.15 14.23
CA SER A 433 8.67 4.75 13.96
C SER A 433 8.20 3.85 15.11
N ILE A 434 7.97 2.58 14.84
CA ILE A 434 7.57 1.60 15.86
C ILE A 434 8.56 1.58 17.03
N ASP A 435 9.87 1.72 16.75
CA ASP A 435 10.90 1.81 17.77
C ASP A 435 10.77 3.07 18.64
N GLU A 436 10.56 4.24 18.01
CA GLU A 436 10.34 5.51 18.71
C GLU A 436 9.04 5.47 19.51
N LEU A 437 7.98 4.93 18.92
CA LEU A 437 6.68 4.79 19.57
C LEU A 437 6.76 3.84 20.80
N LYS A 438 7.48 2.73 20.68
CA LYS A 438 7.74 1.83 21.82
C LYS A 438 8.42 2.58 22.96
N THR A 439 9.43 3.38 22.65
CA THR A 439 10.13 4.20 23.64
C THR A 439 9.21 5.27 24.24
N PHE A 440 8.37 5.91 23.44
CA PHE A 440 7.38 6.89 23.88
C PHE A 440 6.37 6.27 24.86
N ILE A 441 5.78 5.12 24.50
CA ILE A 441 4.81 4.40 25.34
C ILE A 441 5.42 3.93 26.66
N SER A 442 6.67 3.46 26.64
CA SER A 442 7.37 3.02 27.85
C SER A 442 7.72 4.18 28.81
N ASN A 443 7.82 5.40 28.30
CA ASN A 443 8.18 6.61 29.05
C ASN A 443 7.00 7.56 29.26
N LEU A 444 5.76 7.06 29.18
CA LEU A 444 4.58 7.88 29.46
C LEU A 444 4.60 8.39 30.90
N LYS A 445 4.42 9.70 31.07
CA LYS A 445 4.26 10.35 32.37
C LYS A 445 2.77 10.52 32.64
N LEU A 446 2.21 9.62 33.40
CA LEU A 446 0.80 9.58 33.78
C LEU A 446 0.64 9.80 35.30
N THR A 447 -0.50 10.30 35.73
CA THR A 447 -0.89 10.28 37.13
C THR A 447 -1.25 8.85 37.55
N LYS A 448 -1.27 8.54 38.84
CA LYS A 448 -1.66 7.19 39.34
C LYS A 448 -3.02 6.75 38.83
N GLU A 449 -3.99 7.65 38.80
CA GLU A 449 -5.32 7.40 38.29
C GLU A 449 -5.30 7.10 36.78
N GLN A 450 -4.56 7.90 36.01
CA GLN A 450 -4.38 7.65 34.57
C GLN A 450 -3.66 6.34 34.26
N GLU A 451 -2.69 5.95 35.10
CA GLU A 451 -2.00 4.65 35.00
C GLU A 451 -2.98 3.49 35.23
N GLU A 452 -3.83 3.56 36.23
CA GLU A 452 -4.84 2.53 36.49
C GLU A 452 -5.83 2.41 35.32
N ILE A 453 -6.35 3.54 34.82
CA ILE A 453 -7.31 3.59 33.70
C ILE A 453 -6.70 3.05 32.42
N SER A 454 -5.42 3.34 32.12
CA SER A 454 -4.79 3.04 30.84
C SER A 454 -3.94 1.75 30.84
N SER A 455 -3.69 1.13 31.99
CA SER A 455 -2.75 0.01 32.15
C SER A 455 -2.96 -1.13 31.16
N SER A 456 -4.21 -1.58 30.95
CA SER A 456 -4.56 -2.64 30.02
C SER A 456 -4.31 -2.22 28.56
N VAL A 457 -4.66 -0.98 28.20
CA VAL A 457 -4.49 -0.43 26.87
C VAL A 457 -3.00 -0.26 26.53
N VAL A 458 -2.22 0.28 27.45
CA VAL A 458 -0.76 0.45 27.32
C VAL A 458 -0.06 -0.90 27.15
N LYS A 459 -0.50 -1.91 27.90
CA LYS A 459 0.02 -3.29 27.79
C LYS A 459 -0.24 -3.88 26.42
N GLU A 460 -1.45 -3.73 25.88
CA GLU A 460 -1.80 -4.22 24.55
C GLU A 460 -1.01 -3.50 23.44
N ILE A 461 -0.92 -2.17 23.50
CA ILE A 461 -0.10 -1.40 22.55
C ILE A 461 1.35 -1.88 22.60
N SER A 462 1.93 -1.99 23.80
CA SER A 462 3.33 -2.41 23.98
C SER A 462 3.58 -3.82 23.46
N SER A 463 2.66 -4.75 23.68
CA SER A 463 2.73 -6.12 23.19
C SER A 463 2.76 -6.15 21.66
N ARG A 464 1.83 -5.45 21.00
CA ARG A 464 1.73 -5.40 19.52
C ARG A 464 2.94 -4.71 18.90
N LEU A 465 3.45 -3.63 19.50
CA LEU A 465 4.67 -2.97 19.06
C LEU A 465 5.90 -3.88 19.18
N ASN A 466 5.98 -4.68 20.24
CA ASN A 466 7.05 -5.67 20.40
C ASN A 466 7.00 -6.73 19.29
N PHE A 467 5.82 -7.25 18.94
CA PHE A 467 5.71 -8.23 17.86
C PHE A 467 6.13 -7.63 16.51
N LEU A 468 5.70 -6.40 16.21
CA LEU A 468 6.14 -5.72 14.97
C LEU A 468 7.66 -5.51 14.93
N ASN A 469 8.26 -5.19 16.06
CA ASN A 469 9.72 -5.05 16.17
C ASN A 469 10.44 -6.39 15.99
N ASN A 470 9.92 -7.45 16.60
CA ASN A 470 10.49 -8.79 16.51
C ASN A 470 10.48 -9.35 15.08
N VAL A 471 9.52 -8.97 14.24
CA VAL A 471 9.51 -9.34 12.82
C VAL A 471 10.29 -8.36 11.92
N GLY A 472 11.12 -7.47 12.50
CA GLY A 472 11.99 -6.56 11.77
C GLY A 472 11.31 -5.33 11.15
N LEU A 473 10.15 -4.90 11.69
CA LEU A 473 9.38 -3.75 11.19
C LEU A 473 9.53 -2.48 12.06
N GLY A 474 10.51 -2.43 12.95
CA GLY A 474 10.72 -1.31 13.88
C GLY A 474 10.88 0.07 13.22
N TYR A 475 11.30 0.11 11.95
CA TYR A 475 11.47 1.33 11.17
C TYR A 475 10.17 1.90 10.58
N LEU A 476 9.08 1.13 10.51
CA LEU A 476 7.81 1.60 9.96
C LEU A 476 7.12 2.58 10.91
N SER A 477 6.32 3.49 10.35
CA SER A 477 5.40 4.32 11.12
C SER A 477 3.97 3.79 11.02
N LEU A 478 3.16 4.01 12.06
CA LEU A 478 1.75 3.59 12.05
C LEU A 478 0.90 4.39 11.04
N SER A 479 1.30 5.61 10.71
CA SER A 479 0.64 6.47 9.73
C SER A 479 0.87 6.03 8.28
N ARG A 480 1.86 5.17 8.01
CA ARG A 480 2.19 4.71 6.66
C ARG A 480 1.01 3.97 6.03
N GLU A 481 0.68 4.31 4.80
CA GLU A 481 -0.41 3.69 4.05
C GLU A 481 -0.11 2.23 3.71
N ALA A 482 -1.09 1.36 3.93
CA ALA A 482 -0.95 -0.08 3.68
C ALA A 482 -0.65 -0.38 2.19
N GLY A 483 -1.17 0.45 1.27
CA GLY A 483 -0.92 0.31 -0.17
C GLY A 483 0.52 0.60 -0.60
N THR A 484 1.33 1.25 0.24
CA THR A 484 2.74 1.57 -0.03
C THR A 484 3.72 0.53 0.51
N LEU A 485 3.21 -0.48 1.21
CA LEU A 485 4.03 -1.55 1.78
C LEU A 485 4.49 -2.52 0.68
N SER A 486 5.70 -3.02 0.83
CA SER A 486 6.16 -4.17 0.05
C SER A 486 5.39 -5.45 0.42
N GLY A 487 5.41 -6.46 -0.45
CA GLY A 487 4.77 -7.74 -0.15
C GLY A 487 5.26 -8.35 1.16
N GLY A 488 6.57 -8.36 1.39
CA GLY A 488 7.17 -8.87 2.62
C GLY A 488 6.83 -8.04 3.85
N GLU A 489 6.77 -6.69 3.77
CA GLU A 489 6.31 -5.84 4.88
C GLU A 489 4.86 -6.15 5.26
N SER A 490 3.98 -6.27 4.27
CA SER A 490 2.56 -6.59 4.49
C SER A 490 2.37 -7.97 5.11
N GLN A 491 3.12 -8.96 4.66
CA GLN A 491 3.10 -10.32 5.20
C GLN A 491 3.57 -10.37 6.65
N ARG A 492 4.68 -9.67 6.97
CA ARG A 492 5.20 -9.60 8.35
C ARG A 492 4.26 -8.85 9.31
N ILE A 493 3.55 -7.83 8.83
CA ILE A 493 2.48 -7.18 9.63
C ILE A 493 1.41 -8.20 10.01
N ARG A 494 0.95 -9.02 9.06
CA ARG A 494 -0.04 -10.08 9.35
C ARG A 494 0.53 -11.12 10.31
N LEU A 495 1.77 -11.55 10.10
CA LEU A 495 2.44 -12.47 11.00
C LEU A 495 2.50 -11.92 12.43
N ALA A 496 2.92 -10.66 12.60
CA ALA A 496 2.95 -10.00 13.90
C ALA A 496 1.56 -9.91 14.55
N THR A 497 0.52 -9.64 13.77
CA THR A 497 -0.87 -9.61 14.25
C THR A 497 -1.33 -11.00 14.72
N GLN A 498 -0.96 -12.07 13.99
CA GLN A 498 -1.29 -13.44 14.37
C GLN A 498 -0.53 -13.91 15.62
N ILE A 499 0.76 -13.58 15.74
CA ILE A 499 1.54 -13.82 16.97
C ILE A 499 0.87 -13.12 18.16
N GLY A 500 0.41 -11.87 17.94
CA GLY A 500 -0.27 -11.07 18.95
C GLY A 500 -1.58 -11.68 19.45
N SER A 501 -2.29 -12.45 18.60
CA SER A 501 -3.53 -13.13 18.98
C SER A 501 -3.33 -14.26 20.00
N ARG A 502 -2.08 -14.77 20.12
CA ARG A 502 -1.70 -15.89 21.01
C ARG A 502 -2.60 -17.13 20.87
N LEU A 503 -3.10 -17.39 19.68
CA LEU A 503 -3.86 -18.59 19.40
C LEU A 503 -2.98 -19.83 19.60
N THR A 504 -3.57 -20.90 20.12
CA THR A 504 -2.89 -22.18 20.37
C THR A 504 -3.61 -23.30 19.64
N GLY A 505 -2.88 -24.34 19.25
CA GLY A 505 -3.45 -25.51 18.56
C GLY A 505 -3.83 -25.25 17.10
N VAL A 506 -3.30 -24.20 16.49
CA VAL A 506 -3.57 -23.78 15.10
C VAL A 506 -2.44 -24.30 14.18
N LEU A 507 -2.80 -24.58 12.94
CA LEU A 507 -1.86 -24.85 11.87
C LEU A 507 -1.63 -23.55 11.06
N TYR A 508 -0.45 -22.99 11.14
CA TYR A 508 -0.04 -21.85 10.32
C TYR A 508 0.68 -22.33 9.07
N VAL A 509 0.27 -21.81 7.92
CA VAL A 509 0.93 -22.06 6.64
C VAL A 509 1.46 -20.72 6.10
N LEU A 510 2.77 -20.60 5.97
CA LEU A 510 3.46 -19.36 5.60
C LEU A 510 4.18 -19.53 4.26
N ASP A 511 4.12 -18.49 3.43
CA ASP A 511 4.79 -18.44 2.13
C ASP A 511 5.98 -17.48 2.18
N GLU A 512 7.19 -18.01 2.25
CA GLU A 512 8.44 -17.27 2.21
C GLU A 512 8.49 -16.02 3.12
N PRO A 513 8.31 -16.15 4.43
CA PRO A 513 8.24 -15.01 5.35
C PRO A 513 9.55 -14.22 5.49
N SER A 514 10.69 -14.79 5.07
CA SER A 514 12.02 -14.15 5.08
C SER A 514 12.24 -13.14 3.96
N ILE A 515 11.30 -13.01 3.02
CA ILE A 515 11.43 -12.13 1.84
C ILE A 515 11.72 -10.69 2.21
N GLY A 516 12.72 -10.11 1.52
CA GLY A 516 13.13 -8.71 1.68
C GLY A 516 13.75 -8.40 3.05
N LEU A 517 14.10 -9.42 3.82
CA LEU A 517 14.84 -9.27 5.06
C LEU A 517 16.36 -9.29 4.82
N HIS A 518 17.03 -8.39 5.51
CA HIS A 518 18.47 -8.51 5.70
C HIS A 518 18.77 -9.66 6.68
N GLN A 519 19.90 -10.36 6.52
CA GLN A 519 20.28 -11.48 7.37
C GLN A 519 20.24 -11.18 8.88
N ARG A 520 20.55 -9.94 9.25
CA ARG A 520 20.44 -9.48 10.64
C ARG A 520 19.01 -9.61 11.22
N ASP A 521 17.99 -9.31 10.40
CA ASP A 521 16.62 -9.31 10.85
C ASP A 521 15.94 -10.68 10.68
N ASN A 522 16.54 -11.58 9.87
CA ASN A 522 16.07 -12.94 9.66
C ASN A 522 16.06 -13.77 10.94
N GLN A 523 17.08 -13.65 11.77
CA GLN A 523 17.14 -14.38 13.05
C GLN A 523 16.00 -13.97 14.00
N LYS A 524 15.57 -12.71 13.97
CA LYS A 524 14.42 -12.26 14.77
C LYS A 524 13.12 -12.91 14.30
N LEU A 525 12.95 -13.02 12.99
CA LEU A 525 11.81 -13.71 12.39
C LEU A 525 11.79 -15.18 12.80
N ILE A 526 12.91 -15.89 12.66
CA ILE A 526 13.01 -17.30 13.03
C ILE A 526 12.67 -17.48 14.50
N ASN A 527 13.20 -16.65 15.40
CA ASN A 527 12.87 -16.68 16.82
C ASN A 527 11.36 -16.50 17.07
N SER A 528 10.70 -15.61 16.32
CA SER A 528 9.26 -15.41 16.43
C SER A 528 8.46 -16.62 15.94
N LEU A 529 8.92 -17.32 14.89
CA LEU A 529 8.31 -18.58 14.43
C LEU A 529 8.48 -19.68 15.48
N LEU A 530 9.65 -19.77 16.13
CA LEU A 530 9.90 -20.72 17.21
C LEU A 530 9.03 -20.44 18.43
N GLU A 531 8.83 -19.16 18.79
CA GLU A 531 7.90 -18.76 19.85
C GLU A 531 6.46 -19.19 19.54
N MET A 532 5.99 -19.03 18.30
CA MET A 532 4.67 -19.52 17.86
C MET A 532 4.56 -21.04 17.99
N ARG A 533 5.58 -21.78 17.59
CA ARG A 533 5.64 -23.23 17.77
C ARG A 533 5.54 -23.62 19.25
N ASP A 534 6.31 -22.96 20.09
CA ASP A 534 6.40 -23.25 21.54
C ASP A 534 5.09 -22.94 22.30
N LEU A 535 4.22 -22.10 21.70
CA LEU A 535 2.84 -21.92 22.17
C LEU A 535 1.93 -23.12 21.84
N GLY A 536 2.43 -24.18 21.22
CA GLY A 536 1.66 -25.38 20.85
C GLY A 536 1.01 -25.31 19.47
N ASN A 537 1.55 -24.53 18.55
CA ASN A 537 1.08 -24.45 17.17
C ASN A 537 1.95 -25.29 16.25
N SER A 538 1.35 -25.72 15.15
CA SER A 538 2.06 -26.35 14.03
C SER A 538 2.35 -25.30 12.96
N LEU A 539 3.59 -25.23 12.48
CA LEU A 539 3.98 -24.29 11.45
C LEU A 539 4.47 -25.06 10.22
N ILE A 540 3.89 -24.76 9.07
CA ILE A 540 4.39 -25.19 7.76
C ILE A 540 4.86 -23.94 7.02
N VAL A 541 6.13 -23.87 6.69
CA VAL A 541 6.75 -22.73 6.05
C VAL A 541 7.34 -23.16 4.72
N VAL A 542 6.87 -22.58 3.62
CA VAL A 542 7.54 -22.72 2.31
C VAL A 542 8.70 -21.74 2.32
N GLU A 543 9.93 -22.24 2.22
CA GLU A 543 11.13 -21.40 2.38
C GLU A 543 12.33 -21.89 1.55
N HIS A 544 13.20 -20.93 1.25
CA HIS A 544 14.46 -21.15 0.55
C HIS A 544 15.67 -20.60 1.32
N ASP A 545 15.42 -19.92 2.44
CA ASP A 545 16.48 -19.35 3.28
C ASP A 545 17.21 -20.44 4.06
N THR A 546 18.54 -20.43 3.97
CA THR A 546 19.42 -21.44 4.57
C THR A 546 19.30 -21.48 6.09
N ASP A 547 19.26 -20.31 6.75
CA ASP A 547 19.21 -20.24 8.22
C ASP A 547 17.88 -20.78 8.74
N THR A 548 16.79 -20.50 8.06
CA THR A 548 15.45 -21.01 8.40
C THR A 548 15.37 -22.52 8.22
N MET A 549 15.93 -23.03 7.11
CA MET A 549 15.98 -24.48 6.86
C MET A 549 16.81 -25.23 7.91
N LEU A 550 17.96 -24.69 8.31
CA LEU A 550 18.84 -25.32 9.30
C LEU A 550 18.27 -25.29 10.74
N GLN A 551 17.42 -24.30 11.06
CA GLN A 551 16.77 -24.18 12.36
C GLN A 551 15.38 -24.84 12.43
N ALA A 552 14.92 -25.44 11.33
CA ALA A 552 13.67 -26.18 11.29
C ALA A 552 13.75 -27.46 12.13
N ASP A 553 12.64 -27.86 12.75
CA ASP A 553 12.53 -29.17 13.40
C ASP A 553 12.41 -30.31 12.39
N TYR A 554 11.79 -30.01 11.23
CA TYR A 554 11.55 -30.98 10.17
C TYR A 554 11.61 -30.31 8.81
N LEU A 555 12.28 -30.91 7.85
CA LEU A 555 12.47 -30.40 6.52
C LEU A 555 11.88 -31.37 5.50
N ILE A 556 11.15 -30.86 4.52
CA ILE A 556 10.55 -31.63 3.42
C ILE A 556 11.07 -31.02 2.11
N ASP A 557 11.87 -31.83 1.38
CA ASP A 557 12.40 -31.45 0.06
C ASP A 557 11.53 -32.04 -1.05
N ILE A 558 10.91 -31.17 -1.86
CA ILE A 558 9.99 -31.54 -2.93
C ILE A 558 10.67 -31.31 -4.28
N GLY A 559 10.69 -32.34 -5.08
CA GLY A 559 11.40 -32.33 -6.36
C GLY A 559 11.14 -33.58 -7.19
N PRO A 560 12.20 -34.11 -7.86
CA PRO A 560 13.56 -33.54 -7.97
C PRO A 560 13.69 -32.32 -8.89
N GLY A 561 12.75 -32.11 -9.78
CA GLY A 561 12.72 -31.00 -10.73
C GLY A 561 11.45 -30.13 -10.62
N ALA A 562 11.19 -29.35 -11.65
CA ALA A 562 10.01 -28.47 -11.76
C ALA A 562 8.93 -29.14 -12.64
N GLY A 563 7.67 -28.71 -12.45
CA GLY A 563 6.52 -29.18 -13.26
C GLY A 563 6.35 -30.70 -13.20
N GLU A 564 6.33 -31.38 -14.36
CA GLU A 564 6.21 -32.84 -14.42
C GLU A 564 7.41 -33.58 -13.86
N HIS A 565 8.58 -32.97 -13.84
CA HIS A 565 9.77 -33.56 -13.23
C HIS A 565 9.83 -33.34 -11.72
N GLY A 566 8.83 -32.64 -11.16
CA GLY A 566 8.63 -32.40 -9.72
C GLY A 566 7.49 -33.27 -9.16
N GLY A 567 6.91 -32.79 -8.08
CA GLY A 567 5.71 -33.35 -7.49
C GLY A 567 5.91 -34.60 -6.64
N THR A 568 7.14 -34.87 -6.21
CA THR A 568 7.44 -36.00 -5.30
C THR A 568 8.22 -35.50 -4.08
N VAL A 569 8.12 -36.19 -2.97
CA VAL A 569 8.97 -35.98 -1.80
C VAL A 569 10.30 -36.68 -2.02
N VAL A 570 11.38 -35.91 -2.17
CA VAL A 570 12.75 -36.44 -2.38
C VAL A 570 13.37 -36.83 -1.07
N ALA A 571 13.19 -36.00 -0.04
CA ALA A 571 13.67 -36.23 1.31
C ALA A 571 12.74 -35.61 2.34
N ALA A 572 12.58 -36.27 3.49
CA ALA A 572 11.83 -35.74 4.61
C ALA A 572 12.45 -36.20 5.91
N GLY A 573 12.67 -35.32 6.87
CA GLY A 573 13.32 -35.62 8.14
C GLY A 573 13.88 -34.36 8.79
N THR A 574 14.78 -34.53 9.75
CA THR A 574 15.57 -33.43 10.29
C THR A 574 16.44 -32.78 9.22
N PRO A 575 16.86 -31.52 9.34
CA PRO A 575 17.78 -30.90 8.38
C PRO A 575 19.03 -31.78 8.09
N LYS A 576 19.57 -32.45 9.11
CA LYS A 576 20.73 -33.33 8.95
C LYS A 576 20.42 -34.55 8.07
N GLU A 577 19.27 -35.18 8.27
CA GLU A 577 18.86 -36.34 7.45
C GLU A 577 18.65 -35.94 6.00
N VAL A 578 18.11 -34.76 5.73
CA VAL A 578 17.95 -34.23 4.36
C VAL A 578 19.31 -33.89 3.74
N MET A 579 20.24 -33.30 4.50
CA MET A 579 21.63 -33.06 4.05
C MET A 579 22.38 -34.35 3.68
N ASP A 580 22.11 -35.42 4.37
CA ASP A 580 22.77 -36.72 4.13
C ASP A 580 22.13 -37.53 2.97
N ASN A 581 20.98 -37.10 2.47
CA ASN A 581 20.31 -37.71 1.33
C ASN A 581 20.98 -37.32 -0.01
N PRO A 582 21.61 -38.24 -0.75
CA PRO A 582 22.32 -37.94 -1.99
C PRO A 582 21.42 -37.45 -3.14
N ASN A 583 20.12 -37.73 -3.06
CA ASN A 583 19.14 -37.30 -4.07
C ASN A 583 18.57 -35.88 -3.82
N SER A 584 18.74 -35.36 -2.60
CA SER A 584 18.27 -34.03 -2.27
C SER A 584 19.21 -32.96 -2.82
N LEU A 585 18.71 -32.14 -3.76
CA LEU A 585 19.44 -31.00 -4.28
C LEU A 585 19.62 -29.93 -3.20
N THR A 586 18.58 -29.66 -2.44
CA THR A 586 18.63 -28.77 -1.27
C THR A 586 19.66 -29.24 -0.25
N GLY A 587 19.68 -30.54 0.05
CA GLY A 587 20.68 -31.16 0.94
C GLY A 587 22.12 -30.95 0.47
N LYS A 588 22.38 -31.04 -0.83
CA LYS A 588 23.70 -30.76 -1.41
C LYS A 588 24.14 -29.31 -1.23
N TYR A 589 23.22 -28.36 -1.42
CA TYR A 589 23.50 -26.94 -1.17
C TYR A 589 23.73 -26.66 0.31
N LEU A 590 22.89 -27.16 1.21
CA LEU A 590 23.07 -27.01 2.67
C LEU A 590 24.38 -27.62 3.16
N LYS A 591 24.83 -28.70 2.58
CA LYS A 591 26.12 -29.37 2.90
C LYS A 591 27.32 -28.69 2.24
N GLY A 592 27.10 -27.72 1.33
CA GLY A 592 28.17 -27.03 0.59
C GLY A 592 28.81 -27.85 -0.54
N ILE A 593 28.21 -28.98 -0.94
CA ILE A 593 28.66 -29.78 -2.10
C ILE A 593 28.40 -29.01 -3.38
N GLU A 594 27.19 -28.46 -3.51
CA GLU A 594 26.83 -27.51 -4.56
C GLU A 594 26.90 -26.10 -3.99
N ARG A 595 27.40 -25.16 -4.76
CA ARG A 595 27.47 -23.75 -4.37
C ARG A 595 27.57 -22.82 -5.58
N ILE A 596 27.27 -21.57 -5.36
CA ILE A 596 27.52 -20.49 -6.32
C ILE A 596 28.96 -20.02 -6.09
N GLU A 597 29.79 -20.13 -7.12
CA GLU A 597 31.21 -19.79 -7.01
C GLU A 597 31.44 -18.28 -6.97
N VAL A 598 32.46 -17.85 -6.22
CA VAL A 598 32.89 -16.46 -6.19
C VAL A 598 33.77 -16.18 -7.43
N PRO A 599 33.49 -15.12 -8.21
CA PRO A 599 34.30 -14.78 -9.36
C PRO A 599 35.77 -14.47 -8.98
N THR A 600 36.71 -15.05 -9.72
CA THR A 600 38.14 -14.80 -9.50
C THR A 600 38.59 -13.40 -9.85
N LYS A 601 37.84 -12.69 -10.70
CA LYS A 601 38.10 -11.31 -11.12
C LYS A 601 36.80 -10.51 -11.14
N ARG A 602 36.84 -9.28 -10.61
CA ARG A 602 35.72 -8.32 -10.67
C ARG A 602 35.87 -7.47 -11.93
N ARG A 603 34.74 -7.17 -12.59
CA ARG A 603 34.69 -6.27 -13.74
C ARG A 603 34.92 -4.84 -13.27
N LYS A 604 35.78 -4.08 -13.98
CA LYS A 604 36.06 -2.65 -13.66
C LYS A 604 35.09 -1.69 -14.36
N GLY A 605 34.16 -2.22 -15.16
CA GLY A 605 33.26 -1.43 -15.97
C GLY A 605 33.95 -0.70 -17.14
N ASN A 606 33.17 0.18 -17.77
CA ASN A 606 33.61 0.94 -18.97
C ASN A 606 34.19 2.33 -18.65
N LYS A 607 34.55 2.62 -17.40
CA LYS A 607 35.04 3.89 -16.85
C LYS A 607 34.02 5.04 -16.91
N LYS A 608 32.78 4.78 -17.26
CA LYS A 608 31.65 5.72 -17.18
C LYS A 608 30.83 5.45 -15.94
N TYR A 609 30.19 6.48 -15.46
CA TYR A 609 29.42 6.42 -14.19
C TYR A 609 28.11 7.16 -14.31
N LEU A 610 27.12 6.72 -13.56
CA LEU A 610 25.98 7.50 -13.13
C LEU A 610 26.28 8.08 -11.76
N GLU A 611 26.27 9.39 -11.61
CA GLU A 611 26.57 10.06 -10.35
C GLU A 611 25.35 10.83 -9.86
N ILE A 612 24.74 10.36 -8.78
CA ILE A 612 23.61 11.01 -8.10
C ILE A 612 24.17 11.89 -6.99
N LYS A 613 23.83 13.18 -6.99
CA LYS A 613 24.24 14.14 -5.96
C LYS A 613 23.05 14.68 -5.20
N GLY A 614 23.17 14.71 -3.88
CA GLY A 614 22.20 15.34 -3.02
C GLY A 614 20.85 14.64 -2.98
N ALA A 615 20.81 13.31 -3.00
CA ALA A 615 19.59 12.55 -2.88
C ALA A 615 18.96 12.75 -1.50
N LYS A 616 17.69 13.20 -1.45
CA LYS A 616 17.01 13.68 -0.23
C LYS A 616 15.57 13.15 -0.08
N GLU A 617 15.13 12.26 -0.96
CA GLU A 617 13.76 11.76 -0.89
C GLU A 617 13.59 10.80 0.29
N ASN A 618 12.41 10.82 0.91
CA ASN A 618 12.04 10.02 2.07
C ASN A 618 13.09 10.12 3.21
N ASN A 619 13.72 9.00 3.57
CA ASN A 619 14.71 8.94 4.64
C ASN A 619 16.15 9.22 4.19
N LEU A 620 16.40 9.47 2.91
CA LEU A 620 17.76 9.74 2.40
C LEU A 620 18.31 11.08 2.91
N LYS A 621 19.54 11.05 3.45
CA LYS A 621 20.19 12.17 4.12
C LYS A 621 21.17 12.92 3.24
N ASN A 622 20.71 13.46 2.10
CA ASN A 622 21.54 14.26 1.19
C ASN A 622 22.78 13.50 0.70
N ILE A 623 22.59 12.25 0.29
CA ILE A 623 23.69 11.35 -0.09
C ILE A 623 24.17 11.57 -1.53
N ASN A 624 25.45 11.27 -1.76
CA ASN A 624 26.05 11.23 -3.08
C ASN A 624 26.45 9.81 -3.42
N VAL A 625 26.04 9.34 -4.60
CA VAL A 625 26.25 7.95 -5.03
C VAL A 625 26.84 7.93 -6.42
N LYS A 626 27.83 7.06 -6.63
CA LYS A 626 28.48 6.84 -7.91
C LYS A 626 28.33 5.37 -8.32
N ILE A 627 27.68 5.11 -9.44
CA ILE A 627 27.39 3.78 -9.95
C ILE A 627 28.20 3.56 -11.22
N PRO A 628 29.12 2.58 -11.25
CA PRO A 628 29.90 2.27 -12.44
C PRO A 628 29.02 1.62 -13.52
N LEU A 629 29.19 2.02 -14.78
CA LEU A 629 28.50 1.43 -15.91
C LEU A 629 29.28 0.24 -16.50
N GLY A 630 28.55 -0.74 -17.06
CA GLY A 630 29.12 -1.99 -17.56
C GLY A 630 29.55 -2.94 -16.44
N THR A 631 28.83 -2.92 -15.32
CA THR A 631 29.07 -3.77 -14.14
C THR A 631 27.77 -4.33 -13.61
N MET A 632 27.88 -5.37 -12.78
CA MET A 632 26.82 -5.83 -11.91
C MET A 632 26.97 -5.15 -10.55
N THR A 633 26.19 -4.08 -10.34
CA THR A 633 26.20 -3.28 -9.10
C THR A 633 25.05 -3.68 -8.19
N LEU A 634 25.35 -4.05 -6.95
CA LEU A 634 24.35 -4.37 -5.94
C LEU A 634 24.15 -3.24 -4.94
N ILE A 635 22.89 -3.02 -4.63
CA ILE A 635 22.44 -2.06 -3.61
C ILE A 635 21.99 -2.88 -2.41
N THR A 636 22.77 -2.81 -1.34
CA THR A 636 22.57 -3.62 -0.13
C THR A 636 22.25 -2.75 1.08
N GLY A 637 22.00 -3.37 2.21
CA GLY A 637 21.71 -2.71 3.49
C GLY A 637 20.44 -3.23 4.14
N VAL A 638 20.26 -2.88 5.40
CA VAL A 638 19.12 -3.33 6.21
C VAL A 638 17.76 -2.90 5.61
N SER A 639 16.68 -3.57 6.01
CA SER A 639 15.33 -3.21 5.57
C SER A 639 15.00 -1.78 5.99
N GLY A 640 14.39 -0.99 5.07
CA GLY A 640 14.07 0.41 5.31
C GLY A 640 15.27 1.38 5.27
N SER A 641 16.47 0.97 4.83
CA SER A 641 17.65 1.85 4.74
C SER A 641 17.60 2.88 3.59
N GLY A 642 16.64 2.77 2.67
CA GLY A 642 16.44 3.73 1.57
C GLY A 642 16.85 3.21 0.20
N LYS A 643 17.14 1.92 0.03
CA LYS A 643 17.55 1.28 -1.24
C LYS A 643 16.57 1.56 -2.38
N SER A 644 15.30 1.20 -2.22
CA SER A 644 14.26 1.40 -3.24
C SER A 644 14.00 2.88 -3.50
N THR A 645 14.11 3.74 -2.49
CA THR A 645 14.02 5.20 -2.67
C THR A 645 15.13 5.72 -3.58
N LEU A 646 16.38 5.30 -3.36
CA LEU A 646 17.51 5.73 -4.17
C LEU A 646 17.38 5.26 -5.63
N ILE A 647 17.02 4.00 -5.83
CA ILE A 647 17.05 3.37 -7.14
C ILE A 647 15.74 3.54 -7.89
N ASN A 648 14.60 3.19 -7.27
CA ASN A 648 13.30 3.20 -7.95
C ASN A 648 12.71 4.62 -8.03
N GLU A 649 12.71 5.36 -6.90
CA GLU A 649 12.08 6.68 -6.86
C GLU A 649 12.95 7.79 -7.46
N ILE A 650 14.27 7.71 -7.34
CA ILE A 650 15.16 8.76 -7.88
C ILE A 650 15.77 8.32 -9.20
N LEU A 651 16.63 7.30 -9.22
CA LEU A 651 17.43 6.96 -10.41
C LEU A 651 16.57 6.50 -11.59
N TYR A 652 15.69 5.52 -11.36
CA TYR A 652 14.84 4.98 -12.42
C TYR A 652 13.92 6.05 -13.02
N LYS A 653 13.23 6.82 -12.16
CA LYS A 653 12.32 7.87 -12.64
C LYS A 653 13.07 8.97 -13.38
N ALA A 654 14.28 9.35 -12.92
CA ALA A 654 15.11 10.33 -13.63
C ALA A 654 15.58 9.82 -15.00
N LEU A 655 16.05 8.57 -15.10
CA LEU A 655 16.39 7.93 -16.37
C LEU A 655 15.18 7.83 -17.29
N ALA A 656 14.04 7.37 -16.79
CA ALA A 656 12.80 7.24 -17.55
C ALA A 656 12.29 8.60 -18.07
N GLN A 657 12.41 9.65 -17.28
CA GLN A 657 12.07 11.00 -17.68
C GLN A 657 13.02 11.51 -18.77
N ASN A 658 14.32 11.30 -18.62
CA ASN A 658 15.33 11.74 -19.60
C ASN A 658 15.22 10.97 -20.93
N ILE A 659 15.01 9.64 -20.88
CA ILE A 659 15.04 8.77 -22.08
C ILE A 659 13.69 8.73 -22.78
N TYR A 660 12.59 8.59 -22.01
CA TYR A 660 11.26 8.32 -22.54
C TYR A 660 10.27 9.48 -22.37
N GLY A 661 10.69 10.58 -21.71
CA GLY A 661 9.76 11.67 -21.35
C GLY A 661 8.66 11.19 -20.37
N SER A 662 9.00 10.27 -19.46
CA SER A 662 8.04 9.77 -18.47
C SER A 662 7.43 10.90 -17.65
N LYS A 663 6.14 10.80 -17.36
CA LYS A 663 5.40 11.76 -16.54
C LYS A 663 5.72 11.65 -15.05
N ASP A 664 6.26 10.51 -14.61
CA ASP A 664 6.59 10.27 -13.21
C ASP A 664 7.73 11.19 -12.79
N LYS A 665 7.46 12.03 -11.79
CA LYS A 665 8.47 12.94 -11.25
C LYS A 665 9.44 12.14 -10.38
N PRO A 666 10.76 12.28 -10.59
CA PRO A 666 11.75 11.69 -9.71
C PRO A 666 11.72 12.33 -8.32
N GLY A 667 12.09 11.54 -7.30
CA GLY A 667 12.24 12.04 -5.93
C GLY A 667 13.30 13.15 -5.83
N LYS A 668 13.40 13.81 -4.70
CA LYS A 668 14.26 15.00 -4.50
C LYS A 668 15.73 14.66 -4.56
N TYR A 669 16.45 15.29 -5.48
CA TYR A 669 17.91 15.27 -5.64
C TYR A 669 18.42 16.62 -6.14
N LYS A 670 19.73 16.83 -6.05
CA LYS A 670 20.34 18.06 -6.56
C LYS A 670 20.71 17.96 -8.04
N GLU A 671 21.42 16.89 -8.44
CA GLU A 671 21.93 16.67 -9.79
C GLU A 671 22.17 15.19 -10.04
N ILE A 672 21.93 14.71 -11.25
CA ILE A 672 22.38 13.39 -11.74
C ILE A 672 23.23 13.60 -12.97
N LYS A 673 24.49 13.12 -12.94
CA LYS A 673 25.42 13.18 -14.07
C LYS A 673 25.50 11.83 -14.76
N GLY A 674 25.81 11.85 -16.05
CA GLY A 674 26.04 10.64 -16.84
C GLY A 674 24.79 10.04 -17.46
N LEU A 675 23.61 10.70 -17.38
CA LEU A 675 22.37 10.24 -18.01
C LEU A 675 22.55 9.99 -19.52
N ASP A 676 23.35 10.80 -20.21
CA ASP A 676 23.63 10.69 -21.67
C ASP A 676 24.41 9.42 -22.04
N ASN A 677 24.98 8.71 -21.07
CA ASN A 677 25.67 7.44 -21.32
C ASN A 677 24.70 6.25 -21.40
N VAL A 678 23.42 6.47 -21.15
CA VAL A 678 22.36 5.45 -21.10
C VAL A 678 21.35 5.75 -22.20
N ASP A 679 21.09 4.77 -23.05
CA ASP A 679 20.11 4.89 -24.14
C ASP A 679 18.77 4.22 -23.80
N LYS A 680 18.77 3.32 -22.83
CA LYS A 680 17.60 2.58 -22.40
C LYS A 680 17.67 2.22 -20.93
N VAL A 681 16.54 2.33 -20.22
CA VAL A 681 16.39 1.81 -18.87
C VAL A 681 15.26 0.79 -18.83
N VAL A 682 15.50 -0.33 -18.15
CA VAL A 682 14.53 -1.42 -18.00
C VAL A 682 14.39 -1.71 -16.51
N GLN A 683 13.18 -1.51 -15.98
CA GLN A 683 12.87 -1.91 -14.61
C GLN A 683 12.17 -3.26 -14.59
N ILE A 684 12.72 -4.20 -13.86
CA ILE A 684 12.18 -5.52 -13.62
C ILE A 684 11.75 -5.61 -12.16
N SER A 685 10.45 -5.49 -11.94
CA SER A 685 9.82 -5.57 -10.63
C SER A 685 8.97 -6.83 -10.51
N GLN A 686 8.64 -7.23 -9.30
CA GLN A 686 7.75 -8.36 -8.99
C GLN A 686 6.26 -8.06 -9.30
N ALA A 687 5.91 -6.85 -9.74
CA ALA A 687 4.55 -6.53 -10.13
C ALA A 687 4.05 -7.47 -11.23
N PRO A 688 2.78 -7.86 -11.22
CA PRO A 688 2.21 -8.74 -12.25
C PRO A 688 2.46 -8.24 -13.68
N ILE A 689 2.57 -9.14 -14.64
CA ILE A 689 2.71 -8.80 -16.08
C ILE A 689 1.42 -8.27 -16.70
N GLY A 690 0.32 -8.28 -15.96
CA GLY A 690 -0.98 -7.73 -16.34
C GLY A 690 -1.98 -7.88 -15.20
N ARG A 691 -3.03 -7.06 -15.23
CA ARG A 691 -4.07 -7.03 -14.18
C ARG A 691 -5.26 -7.95 -14.47
N THR A 692 -5.37 -8.48 -15.69
CA THR A 692 -6.52 -9.28 -16.13
C THR A 692 -6.10 -10.72 -16.42
N PRO A 693 -7.01 -11.68 -16.34
CA PRO A 693 -6.75 -13.08 -16.73
C PRO A 693 -6.31 -13.27 -18.18
N ARG A 694 -6.52 -12.28 -19.05
CA ARG A 694 -6.08 -12.30 -20.47
C ARG A 694 -4.57 -12.12 -20.64
N SER A 695 -3.92 -11.45 -19.70
CA SER A 695 -2.46 -11.36 -19.74
C SER A 695 -1.84 -12.69 -19.34
N ASN A 696 -0.88 -13.15 -20.13
CA ASN A 696 -0.16 -14.42 -19.89
C ASN A 696 1.27 -14.32 -20.45
N PRO A 697 2.16 -15.28 -20.15
CA PRO A 697 3.54 -15.28 -20.63
C PRO A 697 3.65 -15.19 -22.15
N ALA A 698 2.81 -15.92 -22.91
CA ALA A 698 2.86 -15.94 -24.37
C ALA A 698 2.48 -14.58 -25.00
N THR A 699 1.44 -13.91 -24.46
CA THR A 699 1.04 -12.57 -24.96
C THR A 699 2.06 -11.50 -24.56
N TYR A 700 2.59 -11.58 -23.35
CA TYR A 700 3.52 -10.58 -22.84
C TYR A 700 4.86 -10.60 -23.59
N THR A 701 5.37 -11.78 -23.91
CA THR A 701 6.64 -11.97 -24.65
C THR A 701 6.47 -11.86 -26.16
N GLY A 702 5.22 -11.80 -26.66
CA GLY A 702 4.94 -11.75 -28.08
C GLY A 702 5.11 -13.08 -28.82
N VAL A 703 5.26 -14.20 -28.12
CA VAL A 703 5.26 -15.55 -28.71
C VAL A 703 3.89 -15.87 -29.32
N PHE A 704 2.82 -15.42 -28.67
CA PHE A 704 1.46 -15.71 -29.08
C PHE A 704 1.11 -15.12 -30.46
N ASP A 705 1.72 -13.99 -30.85
CA ASP A 705 1.50 -13.39 -32.17
C ASP A 705 2.02 -14.31 -33.27
N ASP A 706 3.23 -14.88 -33.10
CA ASP A 706 3.79 -15.84 -34.06
C ASP A 706 3.00 -17.17 -34.08
N ILE A 707 2.50 -17.62 -32.93
CA ILE A 707 1.63 -18.82 -32.86
C ILE A 707 0.33 -18.62 -33.63
N ARG A 708 -0.30 -17.44 -33.50
CA ARG A 708 -1.53 -17.11 -34.22
C ARG A 708 -1.30 -17.06 -35.74
N ASP A 709 -0.15 -16.58 -36.19
CA ASP A 709 0.24 -16.61 -37.60
C ASP A 709 0.30 -18.05 -38.11
N ILE A 710 0.92 -18.99 -37.36
CA ILE A 710 0.96 -20.42 -37.73
C ILE A 710 -0.45 -20.99 -37.85
N PHE A 711 -1.36 -20.71 -36.91
CA PHE A 711 -2.72 -21.23 -36.98
C PHE A 711 -3.50 -20.66 -38.15
N SER A 712 -3.30 -19.39 -38.51
CA SER A 712 -3.95 -18.77 -39.69
C SER A 712 -3.44 -19.33 -41.02
N GLU A 713 -2.23 -19.90 -41.00
CA GLU A 713 -1.63 -20.54 -42.22
C GLU A 713 -2.07 -22.00 -42.40
N THR A 714 -2.75 -22.61 -41.44
CA THR A 714 -3.27 -23.98 -41.57
C THR A 714 -4.28 -24.06 -42.75
N LYS A 715 -4.34 -25.24 -43.39
CA LYS A 715 -5.22 -25.48 -44.52
C LYS A 715 -6.69 -25.20 -44.18
N GLU A 716 -7.15 -25.65 -43.01
CA GLU A 716 -8.54 -25.47 -42.59
C GLU A 716 -8.88 -23.99 -42.28
N ALA A 717 -7.96 -23.25 -41.69
CA ALA A 717 -8.13 -21.81 -41.42
C ALA A 717 -8.27 -21.05 -42.76
N LYS A 718 -7.42 -21.34 -43.73
CA LYS A 718 -7.47 -20.73 -45.07
C LYS A 718 -8.77 -21.07 -45.79
N ILE A 719 -9.27 -22.29 -45.73
CA ILE A 719 -10.56 -22.69 -46.34
C ILE A 719 -11.72 -21.89 -45.71
N ARG A 720 -11.68 -21.64 -44.40
CA ARG A 720 -12.73 -20.91 -43.67
C ARG A 720 -12.54 -19.41 -43.72
N GLY A 721 -11.46 -18.90 -44.34
CA GLY A 721 -11.13 -17.46 -44.36
C GLY A 721 -10.78 -16.89 -43.00
N TYR A 722 -10.20 -17.70 -42.11
CA TYR A 722 -9.82 -17.27 -40.76
C TYR A 722 -8.43 -16.63 -40.80
N ASP A 723 -8.39 -15.37 -40.42
CA ASP A 723 -7.14 -14.62 -40.24
C ASP A 723 -6.57 -14.80 -38.82
N LYS A 724 -5.41 -14.23 -38.54
CA LYS A 724 -4.78 -14.27 -37.23
C LYS A 724 -5.61 -13.66 -36.09
N GLY A 725 -6.55 -12.75 -36.44
CA GLY A 725 -7.46 -12.13 -35.48
C GLY A 725 -8.42 -13.14 -34.86
N ARG A 726 -8.82 -14.16 -35.66
CA ARG A 726 -9.69 -15.24 -35.21
C ARG A 726 -9.13 -16.03 -34.04
N PHE A 727 -7.83 -16.20 -34.00
CA PHE A 727 -7.11 -16.96 -32.95
C PHE A 727 -6.73 -16.08 -31.76
N SER A 728 -7.23 -14.84 -31.66
CA SER A 728 -7.04 -13.97 -30.52
C SER A 728 -8.25 -14.01 -29.58
N PHE A 729 -8.02 -14.33 -28.32
CA PHE A 729 -9.08 -14.23 -27.30
C PHE A 729 -9.38 -12.78 -26.87
N ASN A 730 -8.65 -11.79 -27.38
CA ASN A 730 -8.92 -10.36 -27.15
C ASN A 730 -9.83 -9.73 -28.20
N VAL A 731 -9.97 -10.36 -29.38
CA VAL A 731 -10.69 -9.82 -30.53
C VAL A 731 -12.02 -10.54 -30.70
N LYS A 732 -13.07 -9.79 -31.08
CA LYS A 732 -14.38 -10.34 -31.38
C LYS A 732 -14.29 -11.27 -32.60
N GLY A 733 -15.05 -12.36 -32.58
CA GLY A 733 -15.12 -13.34 -33.68
C GLY A 733 -14.59 -14.70 -33.33
N GLY A 734 -13.41 -14.82 -32.65
CA GLY A 734 -12.86 -16.11 -32.20
C GLY A 734 -12.99 -16.36 -30.70
N ARG A 735 -13.16 -15.36 -29.90
CA ARG A 735 -13.30 -15.46 -28.45
C ARG A 735 -14.69 -15.91 -28.03
N CYS A 736 -14.79 -16.47 -26.85
CA CYS A 736 -16.06 -16.66 -26.16
C CYS A 736 -16.67 -15.31 -25.78
N GLU A 737 -17.86 -14.99 -26.26
CA GLU A 737 -18.50 -13.69 -25.96
C GLU A 737 -19.14 -13.65 -24.56
N ALA A 738 -19.37 -14.80 -23.91
CA ALA A 738 -19.92 -14.85 -22.56
C ALA A 738 -18.92 -14.39 -21.49
N CYS A 739 -17.62 -14.71 -21.66
CA CYS A 739 -16.55 -14.28 -20.76
C CYS A 739 -15.59 -13.27 -21.42
N TRP A 740 -15.90 -12.81 -22.65
CA TRP A 740 -15.08 -11.84 -23.40
C TRP A 740 -13.63 -12.28 -23.61
N GLY A 741 -13.39 -13.61 -23.59
CA GLY A 741 -12.07 -14.20 -23.72
C GLY A 741 -11.27 -14.33 -22.43
N ASP A 742 -11.85 -14.03 -21.27
CA ASP A 742 -11.19 -14.19 -19.98
C ASP A 742 -11.04 -15.68 -19.59
N GLY A 743 -11.96 -16.53 -20.05
CA GLY A 743 -12.06 -17.94 -19.66
C GLY A 743 -12.72 -18.12 -18.30
N VAL A 744 -12.82 -17.07 -17.52
CA VAL A 744 -13.39 -17.04 -16.17
C VAL A 744 -14.37 -15.87 -16.02
N LYS A 745 -15.30 -16.00 -15.11
CA LYS A 745 -16.18 -14.91 -14.66
C LYS A 745 -15.69 -14.44 -13.29
N LYS A 746 -15.48 -13.14 -13.16
CA LYS A 746 -15.13 -12.49 -11.89
C LYS A 746 -16.42 -12.27 -11.09
N ILE A 747 -16.45 -12.76 -9.88
CA ILE A 747 -17.51 -12.48 -8.90
C ILE A 747 -16.91 -11.51 -7.88
N GLU A 748 -17.37 -10.27 -7.90
CA GLU A 748 -16.90 -9.24 -6.98
C GLU A 748 -17.55 -9.45 -5.60
N MET A 749 -16.71 -9.57 -4.58
CA MET A 749 -17.12 -9.76 -3.20
C MET A 749 -16.81 -8.48 -2.42
N HIS A 750 -17.81 -7.81 -1.88
CA HIS A 750 -17.64 -6.50 -1.22
C HIS A 750 -16.68 -6.51 -0.01
N PHE A 751 -16.53 -7.64 0.66
CA PHE A 751 -15.71 -7.76 1.89
C PHE A 751 -14.64 -8.85 1.83
N LEU A 752 -14.58 -9.64 0.76
CA LEU A 752 -13.65 -10.73 0.54
C LEU A 752 -12.91 -10.54 -0.78
N PRO A 753 -11.78 -11.23 -1.01
CA PRO A 753 -11.13 -11.25 -2.31
C PRO A 753 -12.08 -11.70 -3.41
N ASP A 754 -11.95 -11.11 -4.59
CA ASP A 754 -12.73 -11.50 -5.76
C ASP A 754 -12.55 -12.98 -6.11
N VAL A 755 -13.64 -13.67 -6.41
CA VAL A 755 -13.62 -15.08 -6.81
C VAL A 755 -13.70 -15.20 -8.32
N TYR A 756 -12.85 -16.01 -8.91
CA TYR A 756 -12.83 -16.32 -10.33
C TYR A 756 -13.38 -17.73 -10.58
N VAL A 757 -14.50 -17.82 -11.29
CA VAL A 757 -15.14 -19.11 -11.61
C VAL A 757 -14.99 -19.38 -13.10
N PRO A 758 -14.67 -20.63 -13.55
CA PRO A 758 -14.63 -20.98 -14.96
C PRO A 758 -15.92 -20.56 -15.70
N CYS A 759 -15.78 -20.06 -16.89
CA CYS A 759 -16.93 -19.68 -17.71
C CYS A 759 -17.72 -20.91 -18.11
N GLU A 760 -18.98 -20.98 -17.78
CA GLU A 760 -19.88 -22.12 -18.06
C GLU A 760 -20.08 -22.37 -19.57
N VAL A 761 -19.92 -21.34 -20.43
CA VAL A 761 -20.12 -21.44 -21.87
C VAL A 761 -18.92 -22.06 -22.58
N CYS A 762 -17.69 -21.59 -22.23
CA CYS A 762 -16.48 -22.09 -22.88
C CYS A 762 -15.68 -23.05 -21.98
N ASN A 763 -16.15 -23.37 -20.78
CA ASN A 763 -15.46 -24.23 -19.82
C ASN A 763 -13.97 -23.87 -19.63
N GLY A 764 -13.67 -22.55 -19.59
CA GLY A 764 -12.31 -22.06 -19.41
C GLY A 764 -11.47 -21.92 -20.69
N THR A 765 -11.93 -22.40 -21.83
CA THR A 765 -11.13 -22.45 -23.08
C THR A 765 -10.90 -21.06 -23.72
N ARG A 766 -11.64 -20.02 -23.34
CA ARG A 766 -11.55 -18.62 -23.84
C ARG A 766 -12.07 -18.41 -25.25
N TYR A 767 -12.24 -19.46 -26.03
CA TYR A 767 -12.65 -19.43 -27.45
C TYR A 767 -14.04 -19.98 -27.68
N ASN A 768 -14.61 -19.68 -28.84
CA ASN A 768 -15.81 -20.34 -29.31
C ASN A 768 -15.44 -21.72 -29.93
N SER A 769 -16.43 -22.60 -30.07
CA SER A 769 -16.26 -23.97 -30.60
C SER A 769 -15.64 -24.02 -31.99
N GLU A 770 -16.04 -23.10 -32.86
CA GLU A 770 -15.59 -23.05 -34.26
C GLU A 770 -14.09 -22.74 -34.38
N THR A 771 -13.55 -21.89 -33.51
CA THR A 771 -12.11 -21.59 -33.48
C THR A 771 -11.32 -22.79 -32.95
N LEU A 772 -11.88 -23.56 -31.99
CA LEU A 772 -11.24 -24.75 -31.42
C LEU A 772 -11.22 -25.96 -32.39
N GLU A 773 -12.04 -25.96 -33.45
CA GLU A 773 -11.98 -27.00 -34.50
C GLU A 773 -10.70 -26.92 -35.34
N ILE A 774 -10.07 -25.75 -35.45
CA ILE A 774 -8.82 -25.58 -36.17
C ILE A 774 -7.66 -26.15 -35.36
N LYS A 775 -6.96 -27.10 -35.98
CA LYS A 775 -5.82 -27.79 -35.32
C LYS A 775 -4.53 -27.63 -36.11
N TYR A 776 -3.44 -27.59 -35.39
CA TYR A 776 -2.08 -27.67 -35.89
C TYR A 776 -1.38 -28.82 -35.13
N LYS A 777 -0.85 -29.85 -35.86
CA LYS A 777 -0.29 -31.09 -35.25
C LYS A 777 -1.24 -31.66 -34.16
N ASP A 778 -2.52 -31.81 -34.50
CA ASP A 778 -3.61 -32.38 -33.67
C ASP A 778 -3.99 -31.55 -32.41
N LYS A 779 -3.37 -30.39 -32.19
CA LYS A 779 -3.68 -29.47 -31.05
C LYS A 779 -4.38 -28.20 -31.55
N ASN A 780 -5.46 -27.81 -30.89
CA ASN A 780 -6.11 -26.53 -31.12
C ASN A 780 -5.37 -25.40 -30.39
N ILE A 781 -5.79 -24.15 -30.61
CA ILE A 781 -5.11 -22.97 -30.03
C ILE A 781 -5.14 -22.96 -28.49
N TYR A 782 -6.20 -23.51 -27.87
CA TYR A 782 -6.29 -23.63 -26.42
C TYR A 782 -5.33 -24.71 -25.88
N ASP A 783 -5.25 -25.84 -26.55
CA ASP A 783 -4.30 -26.91 -26.19
C ASP A 783 -2.86 -26.41 -26.22
N VAL A 784 -2.54 -25.58 -27.24
CA VAL A 784 -1.21 -24.95 -27.34
C VAL A 784 -0.97 -23.94 -26.22
N LEU A 785 -1.96 -23.16 -25.81
CA LEU A 785 -1.81 -22.26 -24.66
C LEU A 785 -1.62 -23.01 -23.35
N ASN A 786 -2.10 -24.25 -23.25
CA ASN A 786 -1.90 -25.10 -22.08
C ASN A 786 -0.55 -25.85 -22.08
N LEU A 787 0.18 -25.86 -23.21
CA LEU A 787 1.53 -26.38 -23.22
C LEU A 787 2.44 -25.58 -22.30
N ARG A 788 3.33 -26.30 -21.60
CA ARG A 788 4.45 -25.66 -20.91
C ARG A 788 5.48 -25.19 -21.93
N VAL A 789 6.34 -24.27 -21.51
CA VAL A 789 7.38 -23.73 -22.39
C VAL A 789 8.25 -24.85 -22.95
N ASP A 790 8.63 -25.88 -22.13
CA ASP A 790 9.45 -27.03 -22.55
C ASP A 790 8.73 -27.84 -23.64
N GLU A 791 7.49 -28.22 -23.42
CA GLU A 791 6.66 -28.94 -24.40
C GLU A 791 6.43 -28.12 -25.68
N ALA A 792 6.24 -26.81 -25.54
CA ALA A 792 6.06 -25.93 -26.67
C ALA A 792 7.34 -25.82 -27.53
N MET A 793 8.53 -25.89 -26.91
CA MET A 793 9.80 -25.92 -27.66
C MET A 793 9.90 -27.13 -28.55
N GLU A 794 9.51 -28.31 -28.08
CA GLU A 794 9.48 -29.54 -28.87
C GLU A 794 8.40 -29.48 -29.97
N PHE A 795 7.20 -28.98 -29.59
CA PHE A 795 6.07 -28.85 -30.51
C PHE A 795 6.36 -27.88 -31.68
N PHE A 796 7.07 -26.78 -31.42
CA PHE A 796 7.43 -25.76 -32.43
C PHE A 796 8.90 -25.86 -32.92
N GLU A 797 9.55 -27.03 -32.83
CA GLU A 797 10.93 -27.20 -33.23
C GLU A 797 11.26 -26.69 -34.65
N ASN A 798 10.30 -26.78 -35.56
CA ASN A 798 10.43 -26.36 -36.97
C ASN A 798 10.06 -24.88 -37.21
N HIS A 799 9.76 -24.09 -36.15
CA HIS A 799 9.41 -22.70 -36.23
C HIS A 799 10.42 -21.80 -35.49
N PRO A 800 11.52 -21.40 -36.15
CA PRO A 800 12.64 -20.72 -35.49
C PRO A 800 12.23 -19.41 -34.75
N LYS A 801 11.24 -18.65 -35.26
CA LYS A 801 10.75 -17.44 -34.61
C LYS A 801 10.13 -17.73 -33.23
N VAL A 802 9.26 -18.72 -33.17
CA VAL A 802 8.62 -19.18 -31.92
C VAL A 802 9.65 -19.81 -31.01
N LEU A 803 10.46 -20.75 -31.54
CA LEU A 803 11.47 -21.49 -30.78
C LEU A 803 12.48 -20.54 -30.08
N ASN A 804 13.00 -19.53 -30.77
CA ASN A 804 13.93 -18.57 -30.17
C ASN A 804 13.33 -17.80 -28.98
N LYS A 805 12.07 -17.42 -29.07
CA LYS A 805 11.37 -16.72 -27.96
C LYS A 805 11.09 -17.69 -26.79
N LEU A 806 10.71 -18.93 -27.07
CA LEU A 806 10.50 -19.97 -26.06
C LEU A 806 11.81 -20.31 -25.35
N LYS A 807 12.91 -20.43 -26.09
CA LYS A 807 14.23 -20.68 -25.54
C LYS A 807 14.65 -19.66 -24.50
N VAL A 808 14.38 -18.39 -24.74
CA VAL A 808 14.66 -17.33 -23.75
C VAL A 808 13.81 -17.51 -22.49
N LEU A 809 12.54 -17.91 -22.62
CA LEU A 809 11.69 -18.25 -21.46
C LEU A 809 12.23 -19.46 -20.68
N HIS A 810 12.67 -20.49 -21.39
CA HIS A 810 13.31 -21.67 -20.79
C HIS A 810 14.61 -21.30 -20.06
N ASP A 811 15.48 -20.50 -20.71
CA ASP A 811 16.78 -20.11 -20.17
C ASP A 811 16.67 -19.31 -18.87
N VAL A 812 15.61 -18.50 -18.70
CA VAL A 812 15.33 -17.81 -17.42
C VAL A 812 14.69 -18.73 -16.37
N GLY A 813 14.62 -20.05 -16.60
CA GLY A 813 14.10 -21.02 -15.65
C GLY A 813 12.57 -21.10 -15.59
N LEU A 814 11.86 -20.76 -16.68
CA LEU A 814 10.39 -20.82 -16.78
C LEU A 814 9.89 -21.97 -17.66
N GLY A 815 10.70 -23.02 -17.87
CA GLY A 815 10.35 -24.20 -18.69
C GLY A 815 9.03 -24.86 -18.28
N TYR A 816 8.76 -24.90 -16.99
CA TYR A 816 7.57 -25.53 -16.40
C TYR A 816 6.28 -24.65 -16.51
N VAL A 817 6.38 -23.35 -16.82
CA VAL A 817 5.23 -22.45 -16.87
C VAL A 817 4.43 -22.68 -18.15
N ARG A 818 3.09 -22.68 -18.06
CA ARG A 818 2.22 -22.79 -19.22
C ARG A 818 2.17 -21.48 -19.99
N LEU A 819 2.14 -21.54 -21.33
CA LEU A 819 2.10 -20.37 -22.21
C LEU A 819 0.93 -19.45 -21.92
N GLY A 820 -0.27 -20.02 -21.68
CA GLY A 820 -1.51 -19.32 -21.40
C GLY A 820 -1.79 -19.10 -19.91
N GLN A 821 -0.83 -19.35 -19.01
CA GLN A 821 -1.02 -19.16 -17.56
C GLN A 821 -1.39 -17.71 -17.26
N SER A 822 -2.46 -17.52 -16.53
CA SER A 822 -3.02 -16.19 -16.21
C SER A 822 -2.04 -15.37 -15.37
N ALA A 823 -1.82 -14.11 -15.71
CA ALA A 823 -0.89 -13.23 -14.99
C ALA A 823 -1.11 -13.15 -13.47
N PRO A 824 -2.36 -13.11 -12.95
CA PRO A 824 -2.60 -13.12 -11.51
C PRO A 824 -2.19 -14.41 -10.78
N THR A 825 -2.00 -15.51 -11.50
CA THR A 825 -1.59 -16.80 -10.93
C THR A 825 -0.06 -17.00 -10.90
N LEU A 826 0.68 -16.11 -11.55
CA LEU A 826 2.14 -16.13 -11.49
C LEU A 826 2.62 -15.58 -10.15
N SER A 827 3.67 -16.19 -9.60
CA SER A 827 4.40 -15.61 -8.46
C SER A 827 5.13 -14.33 -8.88
N GLY A 828 5.49 -13.47 -7.91
CA GLY A 828 6.26 -12.26 -8.19
C GLY A 828 7.58 -12.53 -8.91
N GLY A 829 8.28 -13.59 -8.52
CA GLY A 829 9.53 -14.03 -9.15
C GLY A 829 9.33 -14.53 -10.59
N GLU A 830 8.27 -15.29 -10.86
CA GLU A 830 7.91 -15.72 -12.22
C GLU A 830 7.58 -14.54 -13.12
N ALA A 831 6.77 -13.59 -12.61
CA ALA A 831 6.44 -12.35 -13.34
C ALA A 831 7.69 -11.54 -13.71
N ALA A 832 8.63 -11.40 -12.78
CA ALA A 832 9.91 -10.71 -13.01
C ALA A 832 10.74 -11.43 -14.10
N ARG A 833 10.82 -12.76 -14.07
CA ARG A 833 11.54 -13.55 -15.07
C ARG A 833 10.87 -13.49 -16.46
N VAL A 834 9.54 -13.46 -16.55
CA VAL A 834 8.84 -13.23 -17.83
C VAL A 834 9.16 -11.84 -18.40
N LYS A 835 9.24 -10.80 -17.54
CA LYS A 835 9.67 -9.46 -17.97
C LYS A 835 11.11 -9.44 -18.48
N LEU A 836 12.00 -10.11 -17.76
CA LEU A 836 13.40 -10.28 -18.16
C LEU A 836 13.52 -11.01 -19.51
N ALA A 837 12.79 -12.10 -19.70
CA ALA A 837 12.77 -12.85 -20.96
C ALA A 837 12.34 -11.98 -22.15
N LYS A 838 11.33 -11.11 -21.98
CA LYS A 838 10.91 -10.17 -23.04
C LYS A 838 12.02 -9.21 -23.46
N GLU A 839 12.78 -8.69 -22.51
CA GLU A 839 13.86 -7.75 -22.80
C GLU A 839 15.07 -8.45 -23.42
N LEU A 840 15.38 -9.67 -23.03
CA LEU A 840 16.46 -10.48 -23.58
C LEU A 840 16.25 -10.91 -25.05
N GLN A 841 15.01 -10.86 -25.55
CA GLN A 841 14.72 -11.06 -26.99
C GLN A 841 15.22 -9.91 -27.87
N LYS A 842 15.53 -8.75 -27.28
CA LYS A 842 16.01 -7.58 -28.01
C LYS A 842 17.53 -7.61 -28.13
N LYS A 843 18.07 -7.01 -29.20
CA LYS A 843 19.53 -6.89 -29.36
C LYS A 843 20.11 -5.99 -28.25
N PRO A 844 21.21 -6.41 -27.59
CA PRO A 844 21.89 -5.56 -26.60
C PRO A 844 22.48 -4.31 -27.27
N THR A 845 22.46 -3.18 -26.57
CA THR A 845 23.02 -1.91 -27.04
C THR A 845 24.38 -1.61 -26.41
N GLY A 846 24.73 -2.27 -25.31
CA GLY A 846 25.91 -1.98 -24.50
C GLY A 846 25.79 -0.67 -23.69
N LYS A 847 24.59 -0.08 -23.68
CA LYS A 847 24.25 1.15 -22.92
C LYS A 847 22.94 1.07 -22.18
N THR A 848 22.36 -0.13 -22.11
CA THR A 848 21.12 -0.35 -21.37
C THR A 848 21.42 -0.48 -19.87
N VAL A 849 20.59 0.11 -19.04
CA VAL A 849 20.59 -0.09 -17.58
C VAL A 849 19.40 -0.94 -17.20
N PHE A 850 19.69 -2.13 -16.67
CA PHE A 850 18.69 -3.02 -16.08
C PHE A 850 18.63 -2.76 -14.57
N ILE A 851 17.46 -2.48 -14.05
CA ILE A 851 17.18 -2.31 -12.63
C ILE A 851 16.29 -3.45 -12.17
N LEU A 852 16.80 -4.28 -11.26
CA LEU A 852 16.09 -5.43 -10.70
C LEU A 852 15.87 -5.20 -9.20
N ASP A 853 14.64 -5.44 -8.74
CA ASP A 853 14.28 -5.32 -7.33
C ASP A 853 13.96 -6.71 -6.76
N GLU A 854 14.85 -7.21 -5.90
CA GLU A 854 14.81 -8.52 -5.26
C GLU A 854 14.46 -9.68 -6.24
N PRO A 855 15.26 -9.86 -7.31
CA PRO A 855 14.93 -10.84 -8.36
C PRO A 855 15.04 -12.30 -7.92
N THR A 856 15.65 -12.59 -6.77
CA THR A 856 15.83 -13.94 -6.22
C THR A 856 14.68 -14.40 -5.33
N THR A 857 13.69 -13.56 -5.14
CA THR A 857 12.49 -13.90 -4.36
C THR A 857 11.83 -15.18 -4.88
N GLY A 858 11.57 -16.14 -4.01
CA GLY A 858 10.95 -17.42 -4.35
C GLY A 858 11.82 -18.40 -5.15
N LEU A 859 13.12 -18.15 -5.23
CA LEU A 859 14.05 -18.98 -5.96
C LEU A 859 14.87 -19.89 -5.05
N HIS A 860 14.93 -21.16 -5.43
CA HIS A 860 15.92 -22.08 -4.89
C HIS A 860 17.34 -21.68 -5.34
N GLN A 861 18.37 -22.03 -4.58
CA GLN A 861 19.76 -21.68 -4.89
C GLN A 861 20.19 -22.13 -6.30
N ASP A 862 19.70 -23.25 -6.81
CA ASP A 862 19.94 -23.71 -8.18
C ASP A 862 19.34 -22.77 -9.23
N ASP A 863 18.14 -22.24 -8.97
CA ASP A 863 17.50 -21.27 -9.86
C ASP A 863 18.21 -19.90 -9.81
N ILE A 864 18.74 -19.52 -8.64
CA ILE A 864 19.60 -18.33 -8.49
C ILE A 864 20.86 -18.46 -9.33
N LYS A 865 21.52 -19.63 -9.30
CA LYS A 865 22.70 -19.94 -10.12
C LYS A 865 22.43 -19.74 -11.61
N LYS A 866 21.29 -20.22 -12.11
CA LYS A 866 20.84 -20.03 -13.50
C LYS A 866 20.57 -18.56 -13.82
N LEU A 867 19.91 -17.83 -12.93
CA LEU A 867 19.63 -16.39 -13.09
C LEU A 867 20.92 -15.59 -13.17
N LEU A 868 21.90 -15.87 -12.31
CA LEU A 868 23.19 -15.19 -12.31
C LEU A 868 23.94 -15.35 -13.62
N VAL A 869 23.95 -16.55 -14.23
CA VAL A 869 24.55 -16.78 -15.55
C VAL A 869 23.96 -15.85 -16.62
N ILE A 870 22.65 -15.59 -16.54
CA ILE A 870 21.98 -14.68 -17.48
C ILE A 870 22.37 -13.22 -17.21
N LEU A 871 22.39 -12.79 -15.95
CA LEU A 871 22.77 -11.44 -15.56
C LEU A 871 24.23 -11.15 -15.94
N GLU A 872 25.11 -12.11 -15.76
CA GLU A 872 26.51 -12.02 -16.20
C GLU A 872 26.64 -11.83 -17.72
N LYS A 873 25.87 -12.57 -18.52
CA LYS A 873 25.81 -12.39 -19.99
C LYS A 873 25.36 -10.99 -20.39
N ILE A 874 24.40 -10.40 -19.67
CA ILE A 874 23.94 -9.03 -19.91
C ILE A 874 25.11 -8.06 -19.69
N VAL A 875 25.84 -8.20 -18.60
CA VAL A 875 26.98 -7.34 -18.27
C VAL A 875 28.13 -7.55 -19.26
N ASP A 876 28.41 -8.79 -19.68
CA ASP A 876 29.44 -9.14 -20.65
C ASP A 876 29.15 -8.54 -22.04
N ASN A 877 27.88 -8.28 -22.36
CA ASN A 877 27.45 -7.54 -23.56
C ASN A 877 27.66 -6.02 -23.44
N GLY A 878 28.17 -5.52 -22.30
CA GLY A 878 28.45 -4.10 -22.05
C GLY A 878 27.31 -3.35 -21.38
N ASP A 879 26.16 -3.96 -21.16
CA ASP A 879 25.01 -3.36 -20.44
C ASP A 879 25.30 -3.31 -18.93
N THR A 880 24.54 -2.52 -18.20
CA THR A 880 24.69 -2.35 -16.75
C THR A 880 23.52 -3.02 -16.03
N VAL A 881 23.84 -3.76 -14.98
CA VAL A 881 22.84 -4.40 -14.12
C VAL A 881 22.94 -3.81 -12.71
N ILE A 882 21.84 -3.23 -12.23
CA ILE A 882 21.70 -2.70 -10.85
C ILE A 882 20.68 -3.56 -10.14
N ILE A 883 21.04 -4.16 -9.03
CA ILE A 883 20.17 -5.08 -8.29
C ILE A 883 20.04 -4.62 -6.85
N ILE A 884 18.80 -4.49 -6.36
CA ILE A 884 18.51 -4.38 -4.94
C ILE A 884 18.39 -5.80 -4.41
N GLU A 885 19.24 -6.20 -3.47
CA GLU A 885 19.27 -7.58 -2.99
C GLU A 885 19.74 -7.72 -1.54
N HIS A 886 19.28 -8.83 -0.92
CA HIS A 886 19.68 -9.25 0.42
C HIS A 886 20.33 -10.65 0.45
N ASN A 887 20.19 -11.41 -0.63
CA ASN A 887 20.74 -12.75 -0.74
C ASN A 887 22.28 -12.72 -0.87
N LEU A 888 22.97 -13.34 0.08
CA LEU A 888 24.44 -13.35 0.14
C LEU A 888 25.09 -14.04 -1.06
N ASP A 889 24.43 -15.05 -1.63
CA ASP A 889 24.94 -15.76 -2.81
C ASP A 889 24.97 -14.87 -4.06
N VAL A 890 24.06 -13.90 -4.15
CA VAL A 890 24.08 -12.87 -5.20
C VAL A 890 25.06 -11.77 -4.86
N ILE A 891 25.11 -11.34 -3.60
CA ILE A 891 25.99 -10.25 -3.17
C ILE A 891 27.46 -10.61 -3.37
N LYS A 892 27.85 -11.87 -3.08
CA LYS A 892 29.25 -12.31 -3.24
C LYS A 892 29.76 -12.33 -4.68
N VAL A 893 28.88 -12.39 -5.69
CA VAL A 893 29.25 -12.37 -7.10
C VAL A 893 29.24 -10.99 -7.73
N ALA A 894 28.83 -9.93 -7.00
CA ALA A 894 28.78 -8.56 -7.48
C ALA A 894 30.15 -8.03 -7.92
N ASP A 895 30.15 -7.16 -8.94
CA ASP A 895 31.35 -6.39 -9.30
C ASP A 895 31.54 -5.19 -8.37
N TYR A 896 30.43 -4.56 -7.94
CA TYR A 896 30.42 -3.38 -7.09
C TYR A 896 29.21 -3.40 -6.13
N ILE A 897 29.41 -2.94 -4.92
CA ILE A 897 28.35 -2.88 -3.89
C ILE A 897 28.23 -1.43 -3.40
N ILE A 898 26.99 -1.01 -3.17
CA ILE A 898 26.65 0.23 -2.46
C ILE A 898 25.77 -0.18 -1.28
N ASP A 899 26.35 -0.08 -0.07
CA ASP A 899 25.70 -0.49 1.16
C ASP A 899 25.08 0.72 1.88
N LEU A 900 23.77 0.71 2.06
CA LEU A 900 23.00 1.76 2.73
C LEU A 900 22.65 1.37 4.16
N GLY A 901 22.70 2.35 5.04
CA GLY A 901 22.37 2.14 6.45
C GLY A 901 22.60 3.38 7.31
N PRO A 902 23.10 3.19 8.54
CA PRO A 902 23.38 1.89 9.21
C PRO A 902 22.12 1.14 9.62
N GLU A 903 21.00 1.83 9.86
CA GLU A 903 19.72 1.29 10.29
C GLU A 903 18.61 1.59 9.28
N GLY A 904 17.37 1.15 9.57
CA GLY A 904 16.18 1.51 8.79
C GLY A 904 15.54 2.84 9.24
N GLY A 905 14.64 3.38 8.41
CA GLY A 905 13.85 4.58 8.71
C GLY A 905 14.71 5.82 8.96
N ASN A 906 14.36 6.60 9.98
CA ASN A 906 15.04 7.87 10.32
C ASN A 906 16.52 7.70 10.70
N LYS A 907 16.92 6.52 11.15
CA LYS A 907 18.31 6.20 11.51
C LYS A 907 19.12 5.68 10.32
N GLY A 908 18.47 5.45 9.17
CA GLY A 908 19.09 5.04 7.92
C GLY A 908 19.35 6.20 6.95
N GLY A 909 19.36 5.89 5.68
CA GLY A 909 19.42 6.88 4.60
C GLY A 909 20.82 7.46 4.33
N THR A 910 21.88 6.80 4.79
CA THR A 910 23.27 7.16 4.52
C THR A 910 23.99 6.02 3.81
N ILE A 911 25.12 6.32 3.15
CA ILE A 911 25.99 5.30 2.59
C ILE A 911 26.96 4.86 3.71
N VAL A 912 26.95 3.56 3.98
CA VAL A 912 27.86 2.94 4.96
C VAL A 912 29.21 2.66 4.30
N THR A 913 29.19 2.04 3.13
CA THR A 913 30.39 1.72 2.36
C THR A 913 30.05 1.49 0.88
N THR A 914 31.04 1.62 0.04
CA THR A 914 30.98 1.28 -1.39
C THR A 914 32.28 0.60 -1.81
N GLY A 915 32.21 -0.32 -2.75
CA GLY A 915 33.40 -1.00 -3.27
C GLY A 915 33.10 -2.42 -3.77
N THR A 916 34.13 -3.21 -3.97
CA THR A 916 33.99 -4.64 -4.26
C THR A 916 33.53 -5.40 -3.02
N PRO A 917 32.97 -6.62 -3.16
CA PRO A 917 32.62 -7.44 -2.00
C PRO A 917 33.75 -7.55 -0.96
N GLU A 918 34.98 -7.72 -1.41
CA GLU A 918 36.17 -7.84 -0.56
C GLU A 918 36.46 -6.54 0.21
N GLU A 919 36.20 -5.37 -0.38
CA GLU A 919 36.36 -4.08 0.28
C GLU A 919 35.25 -3.85 1.31
N VAL A 920 34.02 -4.22 1.00
CA VAL A 920 32.86 -4.06 1.90
C VAL A 920 33.01 -4.92 3.17
N VAL A 921 33.56 -6.11 3.07
CA VAL A 921 33.84 -7.01 4.24
C VAL A 921 34.78 -6.37 5.23
N ASN A 922 35.70 -5.50 4.78
CA ASN A 922 36.68 -4.84 5.64
C ASN A 922 36.09 -3.67 6.44
N ASN A 923 34.86 -3.23 6.16
CA ASN A 923 34.21 -2.15 6.90
C ASN A 923 33.43 -2.70 8.12
N PRO A 924 33.87 -2.42 9.36
CA PRO A 924 33.25 -2.96 10.58
C PRO A 924 31.81 -2.43 10.82
N ASN A 925 31.44 -1.29 10.17
CA ASN A 925 30.12 -0.68 10.30
C ASN A 925 29.08 -1.26 9.33
N SER A 926 29.53 -2.09 8.37
CA SER A 926 28.64 -2.72 7.40
C SER A 926 28.08 -4.03 7.95
N TYR A 927 26.77 -4.08 8.19
CA TYR A 927 26.11 -5.34 8.51
C TYR A 927 26.22 -6.32 7.34
N THR A 928 26.02 -5.85 6.12
CA THR A 928 26.19 -6.67 4.91
C THR A 928 27.60 -7.27 4.86
N GLY A 929 28.64 -6.47 5.11
CA GLY A 929 30.03 -6.91 5.13
C GLY A 929 30.29 -7.98 6.19
N LYS A 930 29.70 -7.84 7.38
CA LYS A 930 29.82 -8.82 8.45
C LYS A 930 29.31 -10.22 8.07
N TYR A 931 28.14 -10.31 7.42
CA TYR A 931 27.59 -11.60 6.98
C TYR A 931 28.26 -12.10 5.70
N LEU A 932 28.62 -11.22 4.78
CA LEU A 932 29.30 -11.55 3.54
C LEU A 932 30.66 -12.25 3.79
N LYS A 933 31.34 -11.93 4.89
CA LYS A 933 32.60 -12.57 5.32
C LYS A 933 32.48 -14.09 5.49
N GLN A 934 31.28 -14.59 5.72
CA GLN A 934 31.05 -16.03 5.94
C GLN A 934 30.97 -16.82 4.62
N VAL A 935 30.73 -16.15 3.50
CA VAL A 935 30.45 -16.80 2.20
C VAL A 935 31.44 -16.40 1.12
N LEU A 936 32.36 -15.44 1.34
CA LEU A 936 33.54 -15.12 0.54
C LEU A 936 34.70 -16.00 0.95
#